data_727b465d261c33a9682392bb2b4f48a4
#
_entry.id   727b465d261c33a9682392bb2b4f48a4
#
_cell.length_a   1.000
_cell.length_b   1.000
_cell.length_c   1.000
_cell.angle_alpha   90.00
_cell.angle_beta   90.00
_cell.angle_gamma   90.00
#
_symmetry.space_group_name_H-M   'P 1'
#
loop_
_entity.id
_entity.type
_entity.pdbx_description
1 polymer ?
#
loop_
_entity_poly.entity_id
_entity_poly.type
_entity_poly.pdbx_seq_one_letter_code
_entity_poly.pdbx_strand_id
1 'polypeptide(L)'
;MDKINALHSDKADDVATSSSFRQFKIEHFHLDLSVDFDKKNISATETLRLRCIRDQQSEVLLDIHPSLSFQEVSYCQGYDDTEWKKVEFLTRDFTSYGTTLVVKFPAPWKADEKFRVAIKYAATDGPGMSWLVPAQTSERRLPFLYTSGFPVLNRSLFPGFHTPMAKSPYSATVQTAGKTKPYVFTQGQAVLNRSLFPCFDTPAVKSTYSAAVKVPEGFTAVMSATTWEHRKADNSFLFRMEQPIPSYLVALAVGDLVSAEVGPRTRVWSEPCLLEAAKTEYDGVIEGFLSVGEKLFGPYVWGRYDVLFMPPSFPFGGMENPCLTFVTPCLLAGDRSLADVIVHEICHSWFGNLVTNANWGDFWLNEGFTMYAQRRVCRELYGEAYTCLEAATGRALLKQHIDNTGEDHPLNKLRVKIKPGVDPDDTYNETPYEKGFCFVSYLAHLVDDQSRFDSFLQAYVDKFKFCSVMSEDTLEFFLEYFPELHKKGVHQIKGLEFESWLNVPGWPPYLPDLSAGQSLMKPAEQLAELWVQPSLDMTAIGKVNAKPWKTYQTVYFLEQILGKSPLPEGNMKKLEEHYPHIVESSNAELRLRWAQIIAKNQHQPGYQHIRKFLSSQGKQKYTLPVYRALWGGSKETRALATDVFSSTAHQLHVNVRNYVKKILS
;
A
#
# COMPACT_ATOMS: atom_id res chain seq x y z
N MET A 1 13.45 0.74 -25.15
CA MET A 1 12.59 1.41 -24.18
C MET A 1 11.47 2.23 -24.82
N ASP A 2 11.75 3.09 -25.79
CA ASP A 2 10.71 3.96 -26.36
C ASP A 2 9.58 3.26 -27.15
N LYS A 3 9.83 2.06 -27.69
CA LYS A 3 8.81 1.32 -28.48
C LYS A 3 7.77 0.62 -27.59
N ILE A 4 8.13 0.14 -26.40
CA ILE A 4 7.21 -0.52 -25.47
C ILE A 4 6.33 0.54 -24.77
N ASN A 5 6.91 1.67 -24.38
CA ASN A 5 6.17 2.79 -23.80
C ASN A 5 5.16 3.45 -24.77
N ALA A 6 5.41 3.38 -26.09
CA ALA A 6 4.50 3.92 -27.10
C ALA A 6 3.28 3.04 -27.40
N LEU A 7 3.38 1.72 -27.19
CA LEU A 7 2.32 0.76 -27.52
C LEU A 7 1.14 0.79 -26.54
N HIS A 8 1.34 1.23 -25.29
CA HIS A 8 0.30 1.19 -24.25
C HIS A 8 -0.36 2.57 -23.98
N SER A 9 0.32 3.69 -24.28
CA SER A 9 -0.21 5.03 -24.00
C SER A 9 -1.47 5.39 -24.81
N ASP A 10 -1.62 4.82 -26.00
CA ASP A 10 -2.75 5.12 -26.89
C ASP A 10 -4.01 4.26 -26.61
N LYS A 11 -3.88 3.16 -25.87
CA LYS A 11 -4.98 2.19 -25.65
C LYS A 11 -5.70 2.33 -24.30
N ALA A 12 -5.11 2.98 -23.30
CA ALA A 12 -5.72 3.09 -21.99
C ALA A 12 -6.58 4.35 -21.86
N ASP A 13 -7.88 4.18 -21.73
CA ASP A 13 -8.78 5.25 -21.30
C ASP A 13 -8.71 5.39 -19.77
N ASP A 14 -8.18 6.52 -19.31
CA ASP A 14 -8.26 6.88 -17.89
C ASP A 14 -9.38 7.90 -17.71
N VAL A 15 -10.43 7.44 -17.07
CA VAL A 15 -11.65 8.21 -16.82
C VAL A 15 -11.56 9.06 -15.54
N ALA A 16 -10.50 8.93 -14.76
CA ALA A 16 -10.30 9.66 -13.51
C ALA A 16 -9.55 10.98 -13.70
N THR A 17 -9.28 11.39 -14.93
CA THR A 17 -8.57 12.63 -15.25
C THR A 17 -9.27 13.43 -16.33
N SER A 18 -9.17 14.76 -16.22
CA SER A 18 -9.52 15.72 -17.25
C SER A 18 -8.29 16.31 -17.94
N SER A 19 -7.10 15.88 -17.55
CA SER A 19 -5.85 16.50 -17.99
C SER A 19 -5.49 16.19 -19.45
N SER A 20 -4.69 17.08 -20.05
CA SER A 20 -4.25 16.98 -21.44
C SER A 20 -2.99 16.13 -21.63
N PHE A 21 -2.86 15.04 -20.88
CA PHE A 21 -1.70 14.14 -20.88
C PHE A 21 -1.42 13.45 -22.22
N ARG A 22 -2.41 13.37 -23.11
CA ARG A 22 -2.26 12.83 -24.49
C ARG A 22 -1.74 13.87 -25.49
N GLN A 23 -1.83 15.13 -25.12
CA GLN A 23 -1.38 16.27 -25.92
C GLN A 23 0.00 16.77 -25.48
N PHE A 24 0.31 16.60 -24.20
CA PHE A 24 1.56 17.08 -23.61
C PHE A 24 2.20 16.00 -22.75
N LYS A 25 3.52 16.02 -22.70
CA LYS A 25 4.32 15.25 -21.76
C LYS A 25 4.96 16.21 -20.77
N ILE A 26 4.82 15.92 -19.47
CA ILE A 26 5.62 16.55 -18.43
C ILE A 26 6.93 15.76 -18.35
N GLU A 27 8.05 16.36 -18.76
CA GLU A 27 9.36 15.70 -18.73
C GLU A 27 10.06 15.85 -17.38
N HIS A 28 9.76 16.93 -16.66
CA HIS A 28 10.27 17.21 -15.32
C HIS A 28 9.36 18.22 -14.64
N PHE A 29 9.30 18.19 -13.30
CA PHE A 29 8.72 19.27 -12.53
C PHE A 29 9.52 19.54 -11.25
N HIS A 30 9.38 20.75 -10.74
CA HIS A 30 9.98 21.22 -9.52
C HIS A 30 8.93 21.84 -8.61
N LEU A 31 8.93 21.48 -7.33
CA LEU A 31 8.06 22.01 -6.31
C LEU A 31 8.87 22.75 -5.25
N ASP A 32 8.55 24.02 -5.06
CA ASP A 32 8.95 24.80 -3.90
C ASP A 32 7.76 24.89 -2.94
N LEU A 33 7.86 24.25 -1.79
CA LEU A 33 6.78 24.17 -0.80
C LEU A 33 7.21 24.81 0.51
N SER A 34 6.39 25.70 1.04
CA SER A 34 6.54 26.29 2.37
C SER A 34 5.34 25.91 3.23
N VAL A 35 5.57 25.12 4.27
CA VAL A 35 4.54 24.61 5.17
C VAL A 35 4.46 25.50 6.41
N ASP A 36 3.29 26.06 6.67
CA ASP A 36 2.95 26.82 7.88
C ASP A 36 2.00 26.00 8.76
N PHE A 37 2.53 25.43 9.83
CA PHE A 37 1.76 24.58 10.75
C PHE A 37 0.77 25.39 11.60
N ASP A 38 1.08 26.64 11.90
CA ASP A 38 0.22 27.50 12.72
C ASP A 38 -1.03 27.92 11.93
N LYS A 39 -0.84 28.24 10.63
CA LYS A 39 -1.93 28.62 9.73
C LYS A 39 -2.59 27.44 9.03
N LYS A 40 -2.02 26.23 9.16
CA LYS A 40 -2.44 25.05 8.41
C LYS A 40 -2.53 25.32 6.91
N ASN A 41 -1.45 25.86 6.36
CA ASN A 41 -1.37 26.29 4.98
C ASN A 41 -0.04 25.85 4.35
N ILE A 42 -0.07 25.50 3.05
CA ILE A 42 1.11 25.29 2.20
C ILE A 42 1.08 26.33 1.11
N SER A 43 2.06 27.23 1.10
CA SER A 43 2.32 28.11 -0.04
C SER A 43 3.28 27.43 -0.99
N ALA A 44 2.97 27.42 -2.29
CA ALA A 44 3.71 26.64 -3.26
C ALA A 44 3.99 27.39 -4.57
N THR A 45 5.13 27.07 -5.16
CA THR A 45 5.41 27.35 -6.57
C THR A 45 5.77 26.04 -7.25
N GLU A 46 5.02 25.68 -8.26
CA GLU A 46 5.29 24.54 -9.11
C GLU A 46 5.85 24.99 -10.45
N THR A 47 6.89 24.34 -10.96
CA THR A 47 7.45 24.58 -12.28
C THR A 47 7.44 23.29 -13.09
N LEU A 48 6.60 23.23 -14.10
CA LEU A 48 6.47 22.11 -15.04
C LEU A 48 7.40 22.32 -16.24
N ARG A 49 8.15 21.29 -16.65
CA ARG A 49 8.81 21.19 -17.96
C ARG A 49 7.96 20.34 -18.88
N LEU A 50 7.39 20.96 -19.89
CA LEU A 50 6.42 20.34 -20.80
C LEU A 50 7.01 20.22 -22.21
N ARG A 51 6.66 19.11 -22.87
CA ARG A 51 6.86 18.93 -24.32
C ARG A 51 5.49 18.67 -24.97
N CYS A 52 5.19 19.40 -26.02
CA CYS A 52 4.00 19.18 -26.82
C CYS A 52 4.14 17.87 -27.61
N ILE A 53 3.13 17.03 -27.63
CA ILE A 53 3.12 15.74 -28.36
C ILE A 53 2.36 15.87 -29.68
N ARG A 54 1.38 16.75 -29.75
CA ARG A 54 0.49 16.92 -30.92
C ARG A 54 0.46 18.37 -31.36
N ASP A 55 0.38 18.60 -32.66
CA ASP A 55 0.29 19.96 -33.22
C ASP A 55 -0.96 20.73 -32.74
N GLN A 56 -0.87 22.05 -32.82
CA GLN A 56 -1.98 22.99 -32.63
C GLN A 56 -2.61 22.94 -31.20
N GLN A 57 -1.81 22.74 -30.16
CA GLN A 57 -2.28 22.73 -28.79
C GLN A 57 -2.15 24.12 -28.13
N SER A 58 -3.24 24.75 -27.78
CA SER A 58 -3.29 26.10 -27.18
C SER A 58 -3.66 26.13 -25.69
N GLU A 59 -4.04 24.98 -25.12
CA GLU A 59 -4.43 24.86 -23.72
C GLU A 59 -3.73 23.64 -23.08
N VAL A 60 -3.17 23.83 -21.87
CA VAL A 60 -2.78 22.73 -21.01
C VAL A 60 -3.84 22.57 -19.92
N LEU A 61 -4.36 21.36 -19.80
CA LEU A 61 -5.33 20.98 -18.77
C LEU A 61 -4.63 20.21 -17.66
N LEU A 62 -4.76 20.67 -16.42
CA LEU A 62 -4.20 20.02 -15.23
C LEU A 62 -5.32 19.67 -14.27
N ASP A 63 -5.25 18.51 -13.68
CA ASP A 63 -6.19 18.14 -12.62
C ASP A 63 -5.84 18.86 -11.32
N ILE A 64 -6.85 19.41 -10.65
CA ILE A 64 -6.72 20.15 -9.39
C ILE A 64 -7.88 19.78 -8.45
N HIS A 65 -7.78 20.18 -7.19
CA HIS A 65 -8.89 20.16 -6.25
C HIS A 65 -9.38 21.58 -5.94
N PRO A 66 -10.68 21.80 -5.68
CA PRO A 66 -11.24 23.11 -5.37
C PRO A 66 -10.64 23.82 -4.13
N SER A 67 -9.96 23.08 -3.24
CA SER A 67 -9.26 23.65 -2.08
C SER A 67 -7.98 24.42 -2.43
N LEU A 68 -7.50 24.34 -3.68
CA LEU A 68 -6.36 25.15 -4.13
C LEU A 68 -6.79 26.54 -4.51
N SER A 69 -6.04 27.55 -4.04
CA SER A 69 -6.19 28.93 -4.44
C SER A 69 -4.99 29.38 -5.27
N PHE A 70 -5.24 29.79 -6.52
CA PHE A 70 -4.21 30.18 -7.47
C PHE A 70 -3.96 31.69 -7.43
N GLN A 71 -2.68 32.07 -7.46
CA GLN A 71 -2.24 33.46 -7.43
C GLN A 71 -1.76 33.92 -8.81
N GLU A 72 -0.96 33.09 -9.46
CA GLU A 72 -0.34 33.45 -10.75
C GLU A 72 0.02 32.17 -11.52
N VAL A 73 -0.18 32.23 -12.84
CA VAL A 73 0.36 31.26 -13.79
C VAL A 73 1.20 31.98 -14.82
N SER A 74 2.40 31.49 -15.08
CA SER A 74 3.31 32.05 -16.09
C SER A 74 3.97 30.94 -16.89
N TYR A 75 4.46 31.25 -18.09
CA TYR A 75 5.16 30.31 -18.95
C TYR A 75 6.42 30.94 -19.54
N CYS A 76 7.37 30.11 -19.99
CA CYS A 76 8.49 30.52 -20.83
C CYS A 76 8.74 29.50 -21.93
N GLN A 77 9.29 29.97 -23.06
CA GLN A 77 9.63 29.11 -24.20
C GLN A 77 10.96 28.41 -23.94
N GLY A 78 10.98 27.08 -24.16
CA GLY A 78 12.16 26.27 -23.89
C GLY A 78 12.41 26.01 -22.40
N TYR A 79 13.44 25.21 -22.11
CA TYR A 79 13.79 24.85 -20.75
C TYR A 79 14.85 25.78 -20.13
N ASP A 80 15.61 26.50 -20.95
CA ASP A 80 16.70 27.35 -20.50
C ASP A 80 16.38 28.86 -20.60
N ASP A 81 15.21 29.20 -21.18
CA ASP A 81 14.74 30.58 -21.26
C ASP A 81 14.40 31.12 -19.86
N THR A 82 14.71 32.36 -19.58
CA THR A 82 14.47 33.04 -18.31
C THR A 82 13.35 34.08 -18.38
N GLU A 83 12.78 34.33 -19.56
CA GLU A 83 11.71 35.29 -19.76
C GLU A 83 10.33 34.69 -19.46
N TRP A 84 9.85 34.89 -18.25
CA TRP A 84 8.52 34.45 -17.81
C TRP A 84 7.43 35.42 -18.25
N LYS A 85 6.39 34.91 -18.92
CA LYS A 85 5.22 35.67 -19.37
C LYS A 85 3.98 35.18 -18.63
N LYS A 86 3.21 36.11 -18.05
CA LYS A 86 1.92 35.77 -17.44
C LYS A 86 0.95 35.23 -18.48
N VAL A 87 0.14 34.27 -18.07
CA VAL A 87 -0.83 33.61 -18.94
C VAL A 87 -2.19 33.51 -18.26
N GLU A 88 -3.26 33.58 -19.05
CA GLU A 88 -4.62 33.40 -18.54
C GLU A 88 -4.85 31.96 -18.10
N PHE A 89 -5.57 31.82 -17.01
CA PHE A 89 -6.03 30.52 -16.52
C PHE A 89 -7.47 30.62 -15.99
N LEU A 90 -8.15 29.49 -15.99
CA LEU A 90 -9.48 29.33 -15.38
C LEU A 90 -9.64 27.92 -14.84
N THR A 91 -10.65 27.72 -14.01
CA THR A 91 -11.03 26.39 -13.51
C THR A 91 -12.33 25.93 -14.16
N ARG A 92 -12.44 24.63 -14.43
CA ARG A 92 -13.67 23.98 -14.95
C ARG A 92 -14.06 22.81 -14.02
N ASP A 93 -15.35 22.65 -13.81
CA ASP A 93 -15.87 21.50 -13.07
C ASP A 93 -15.57 20.19 -13.81
N PHE A 94 -15.26 19.15 -13.05
CA PHE A 94 -14.98 17.82 -13.60
C PHE A 94 -15.74 16.71 -12.84
N THR A 95 -15.44 16.50 -11.55
CA THR A 95 -16.05 15.45 -10.72
C THR A 95 -16.18 15.93 -9.28
N SER A 96 -16.83 15.11 -8.42
CA SER A 96 -16.92 15.37 -6.98
C SER A 96 -15.55 15.38 -6.26
N TYR A 97 -14.53 14.79 -6.86
CA TYR A 97 -13.19 14.69 -6.28
C TYR A 97 -12.14 15.57 -6.97
N GLY A 98 -12.53 16.44 -7.87
CA GLY A 98 -11.59 17.38 -8.49
C GLY A 98 -12.18 18.22 -9.61
N THR A 99 -11.44 19.27 -9.96
CA THR A 99 -11.69 20.20 -11.06
C THR A 99 -10.50 20.25 -12.00
N THR A 100 -10.60 20.99 -13.07
CA THR A 100 -9.55 21.16 -14.08
C THR A 100 -9.00 22.58 -14.02
N LEU A 101 -7.69 22.75 -13.91
CA LEU A 101 -7.02 24.01 -14.21
C LEU A 101 -6.74 24.06 -15.71
N VAL A 102 -7.23 25.08 -16.37
CA VAL A 102 -6.99 25.36 -17.80
C VAL A 102 -6.00 26.49 -17.92
N VAL A 103 -4.83 26.23 -18.48
CA VAL A 103 -3.80 27.24 -18.79
C VAL A 103 -3.85 27.52 -20.27
N LYS A 104 -4.14 28.79 -20.68
CA LYS A 104 -4.34 29.18 -22.07
C LYS A 104 -3.11 29.92 -22.61
N PHE A 105 -2.54 29.43 -23.67
CA PHE A 105 -1.39 30.06 -24.33
C PHE A 105 -1.84 31.04 -25.44
N PRO A 106 -1.09 32.11 -25.64
CA PRO A 106 -1.41 33.11 -26.68
C PRO A 106 -1.26 32.61 -28.10
N ALA A 107 -0.49 31.53 -28.28
CA ALA A 107 -0.29 30.86 -29.58
C ALA A 107 -0.24 29.33 -29.37
N PRO A 108 -0.70 28.54 -30.34
CA PRO A 108 -0.67 27.09 -30.24
C PRO A 108 0.77 26.56 -30.35
N TRP A 109 1.04 25.51 -29.55
CA TRP A 109 2.28 24.75 -29.57
C TRP A 109 2.27 23.71 -30.69
N LYS A 110 3.45 23.48 -31.26
CA LYS A 110 3.69 22.41 -32.26
C LYS A 110 4.26 21.17 -31.56
N ALA A 111 4.14 20.03 -32.20
CA ALA A 111 4.74 18.79 -31.72
C ALA A 111 6.24 18.98 -31.50
N ASP A 112 6.77 18.36 -30.43
CA ASP A 112 8.14 18.43 -29.96
C ASP A 112 8.62 19.79 -29.41
N GLU A 113 7.78 20.83 -29.46
CA GLU A 113 8.13 22.10 -28.79
C GLU A 113 8.14 21.91 -27.26
N LYS A 114 9.17 22.52 -26.65
CA LYS A 114 9.44 22.45 -25.21
C LYS A 114 9.22 23.81 -24.56
N PHE A 115 8.60 23.80 -23.38
CA PHE A 115 8.31 25.01 -22.61
C PHE A 115 8.18 24.71 -21.13
N ARG A 116 8.15 25.75 -20.30
CA ARG A 116 7.90 25.61 -18.86
C ARG A 116 6.65 26.37 -18.47
N VAL A 117 5.95 25.88 -17.45
CA VAL A 117 4.84 26.57 -16.80
C VAL A 117 5.14 26.67 -15.31
N ALA A 118 5.05 27.88 -14.75
CA ALA A 118 5.16 28.11 -13.31
C ALA A 118 3.80 28.50 -12.76
N ILE A 119 3.38 27.84 -11.68
CA ILE A 119 2.07 28.01 -11.03
C ILE A 119 2.31 28.35 -9.56
N LYS A 120 1.88 29.55 -9.13
CA LYS A 120 1.88 29.96 -7.71
C LYS A 120 0.51 29.74 -7.12
N TYR A 121 0.46 29.01 -6.03
CA TYR A 121 -0.79 28.67 -5.39
C TYR A 121 -0.63 28.49 -3.87
N ALA A 122 -1.75 28.37 -3.19
CA ALA A 122 -1.80 27.95 -1.80
C ALA A 122 -2.77 26.79 -1.64
N ALA A 123 -2.41 25.85 -0.80
CA ALA A 123 -3.21 24.70 -0.42
C ALA A 123 -3.53 24.77 1.08
N THR A 124 -4.82 24.63 1.41
CA THR A 124 -5.32 24.63 2.78
C THR A 124 -5.96 23.30 3.10
N ASP A 125 -6.94 23.23 3.96
CA ASP A 125 -7.60 22.01 4.40
C ASP A 125 -8.35 21.33 3.22
N GLY A 126 -7.66 20.44 2.52
CA GLY A 126 -8.18 19.64 1.41
C GLY A 126 -8.14 18.15 1.73
N PRO A 127 -8.90 17.30 1.01
CA PRO A 127 -9.00 15.88 1.31
C PRO A 127 -7.67 15.12 1.17
N GLY A 128 -6.75 15.65 0.39
CA GLY A 128 -5.39 15.13 0.28
C GLY A 128 -4.43 15.58 1.38
N MET A 129 -4.87 16.48 2.28
CA MET A 129 -4.06 17.00 3.37
C MET A 129 -4.74 16.74 4.71
N SER A 130 -3.99 16.17 5.64
CA SER A 130 -4.47 15.97 7.01
C SER A 130 -3.49 16.57 8.01
N TRP A 131 -3.99 17.53 8.75
CA TRP A 131 -3.29 18.17 9.86
C TRP A 131 -3.55 17.36 11.12
N LEU A 132 -2.59 16.52 11.51
CA LEU A 132 -2.74 15.65 12.68
C LEU A 132 -2.57 16.42 13.98
N VAL A 133 -3.35 16.07 14.99
CA VAL A 133 -3.16 16.53 16.35
C VAL A 133 -2.11 15.69 17.07
N PRO A 134 -1.49 16.18 18.17
CA PRO A 134 -0.45 15.47 18.89
C PRO A 134 -0.79 14.02 19.26
N ALA A 135 -2.05 13.76 19.60
CA ALA A 135 -2.54 12.43 19.97
C ALA A 135 -2.40 11.37 18.85
N GLN A 136 -2.20 11.78 17.61
CA GLN A 136 -2.05 10.92 16.43
C GLN A 136 -0.58 10.59 16.14
N THR A 137 0.36 11.14 16.87
CA THR A 137 1.81 10.88 16.77
C THR A 137 2.28 9.92 17.85
N SER A 138 3.43 9.27 17.68
CA SER A 138 3.93 8.26 18.61
C SER A 138 4.24 8.82 19.99
N GLU A 139 4.77 10.04 20.09
CA GLU A 139 5.05 10.72 21.38
C GLU A 139 3.84 11.44 21.96
N ARG A 140 2.74 11.62 21.21
CA ARG A 140 1.51 12.32 21.60
C ARG A 140 1.69 13.77 22.06
N ARG A 141 2.77 14.44 21.68
CA ARG A 141 3.15 15.76 22.19
C ARG A 141 2.97 16.91 21.21
N LEU A 142 2.94 16.64 19.90
CA LEU A 142 3.02 17.69 18.87
C LEU A 142 2.03 17.47 17.70
N PRO A 143 1.55 18.55 17.04
CA PRO A 143 0.69 18.44 15.87
C PRO A 143 1.45 17.91 14.66
N PHE A 144 0.73 17.32 13.74
CA PHE A 144 1.25 16.64 12.56
C PHE A 144 0.45 17.03 11.32
N LEU A 145 1.14 17.27 10.20
CA LEU A 145 0.54 17.39 8.88
C LEU A 145 0.95 16.17 8.04
N TYR A 146 0.01 15.49 7.45
CA TYR A 146 0.27 14.60 6.35
C TYR A 146 -0.68 14.89 5.18
N THR A 147 -0.22 14.57 3.98
CA THR A 147 -1.05 14.61 2.79
C THR A 147 -1.36 13.19 2.36
N SER A 148 -2.63 12.92 2.12
CA SER A 148 -3.08 11.67 1.51
C SER A 148 -3.87 12.03 0.27
N GLY A 149 -3.27 11.84 -0.88
CA GLY A 149 -3.85 12.17 -2.16
C GLY A 149 -4.67 11.05 -2.77
N PHE A 150 -5.05 10.09 -2.00
CA PHE A 150 -5.75 8.89 -2.41
C PHE A 150 -7.22 9.14 -2.73
N PRO A 151 -7.66 8.74 -3.91
CA PRO A 151 -7.03 8.35 -5.18
C PRO A 151 -6.82 9.49 -6.17
N VAL A 152 -7.50 10.60 -6.03
CA VAL A 152 -7.39 11.81 -6.89
C VAL A 152 -7.41 13.09 -6.05
N LEU A 153 -7.25 12.98 -4.75
CA LEU A 153 -7.44 14.08 -3.79
C LEU A 153 -6.26 15.06 -3.76
N ASN A 154 -5.18 14.73 -4.43
CA ASN A 154 -4.00 15.59 -4.51
C ASN A 154 -4.18 16.82 -5.37
N ARG A 155 -5.27 16.87 -6.13
CA ARG A 155 -5.77 18.12 -6.73
C ARG A 155 -5.95 19.22 -5.70
N SER A 156 -6.09 18.89 -4.42
CA SER A 156 -6.16 19.84 -3.31
C SER A 156 -4.81 20.41 -2.89
N LEU A 157 -3.69 19.84 -3.35
CA LEU A 157 -2.36 20.31 -3.00
C LEU A 157 -1.69 21.09 -4.13
N PHE A 158 -1.85 20.65 -5.38
CA PHE A 158 -1.27 21.32 -6.57
C PHE A 158 -1.97 20.91 -7.87
N PRO A 159 -1.88 21.72 -8.94
CA PRO A 159 -2.37 21.38 -10.26
C PRO A 159 -1.44 20.39 -10.98
N GLY A 160 -1.98 19.37 -11.63
CA GLY A 160 -1.16 18.37 -12.35
C GLY A 160 -1.97 17.51 -13.31
N PHE A 161 -1.30 16.65 -14.06
CA PHE A 161 -1.95 15.60 -14.84
C PHE A 161 -2.23 14.40 -13.92
N HIS A 162 -3.40 14.35 -13.36
CA HIS A 162 -3.83 13.32 -12.41
C HIS A 162 -4.44 12.10 -13.11
N THR A 163 -3.71 11.57 -14.08
CA THR A 163 -4.06 10.33 -14.75
C THR A 163 -2.99 9.28 -14.50
N PRO A 164 -3.37 8.02 -14.31
CA PRO A 164 -2.42 6.94 -14.25
C PRO A 164 -1.42 6.85 -15.42
N MET A 165 -1.67 7.46 -16.56
CA MET A 165 -0.78 7.41 -17.73
C MET A 165 0.32 8.46 -17.78
N ALA A 166 0.32 9.44 -16.88
CA ALA A 166 1.21 10.59 -17.00
C ALA A 166 2.32 10.59 -15.91
N LYS A 167 3.57 10.36 -16.24
CA LYS A 167 4.73 10.30 -15.33
C LYS A 167 5.80 11.30 -15.67
N SER A 168 6.36 11.94 -14.66
CA SER A 168 7.41 12.92 -14.80
C SER A 168 8.49 12.76 -13.73
N PRO A 169 9.78 12.89 -14.05
CA PRO A 169 10.78 13.10 -13.02
C PRO A 169 10.54 14.42 -12.31
N TYR A 170 10.78 14.47 -11.00
CA TYR A 170 10.57 15.68 -10.23
C TYR A 170 11.77 16.06 -9.36
N SER A 171 11.81 17.29 -8.95
CA SER A 171 12.56 17.78 -7.81
C SER A 171 11.62 18.57 -6.89
N ALA A 172 11.77 18.41 -5.60
CA ALA A 172 10.99 19.17 -4.64
C ALA A 172 11.90 19.80 -3.58
N THR A 173 11.64 21.06 -3.28
CA THR A 173 12.24 21.74 -2.13
C THR A 173 11.14 21.97 -1.14
N VAL A 174 11.22 21.36 0.05
CA VAL A 174 10.24 21.53 1.12
C VAL A 174 10.87 22.36 2.23
N GLN A 175 10.23 23.47 2.56
CA GLN A 175 10.63 24.34 3.66
C GLN A 175 9.53 24.36 4.72
N THR A 176 9.85 23.93 5.95
CA THR A 176 8.91 23.96 7.07
C THR A 176 9.24 25.10 8.02
N ALA A 177 8.25 25.93 8.34
CA ALA A 177 8.36 26.98 9.34
C ALA A 177 7.60 26.56 10.62
N GLY A 178 8.24 26.67 11.78
CA GLY A 178 7.63 26.38 13.09
C GLY A 178 8.62 25.86 14.12
N LYS A 179 8.39 26.14 15.40
CA LYS A 179 9.28 25.82 16.52
C LYS A 179 9.01 24.47 17.21
N THR A 180 8.12 23.63 16.65
CA THR A 180 7.73 22.33 17.23
C THR A 180 8.07 21.22 16.24
N LYS A 181 8.41 20.01 16.72
CA LYS A 181 8.89 18.89 15.92
C LYS A 181 7.73 18.16 15.18
N PRO A 182 7.25 18.62 14.02
CA PRO A 182 6.24 17.94 13.24
C PRO A 182 6.82 16.75 12.48
N TYR A 183 5.95 15.86 12.02
CA TYR A 183 6.27 14.72 11.18
C TYR A 183 5.44 14.83 9.90
N VAL A 184 6.08 14.69 8.75
CA VAL A 184 5.42 14.65 7.43
C VAL A 184 5.78 13.35 6.75
N PHE A 185 4.82 12.68 6.17
CA PHE A 185 5.05 11.55 5.27
C PHE A 185 4.06 11.57 4.11
N THR A 186 4.43 10.89 3.05
CA THR A 186 3.60 10.71 1.86
C THR A 186 3.19 9.27 1.71
N GLN A 187 2.04 9.07 1.11
CA GLN A 187 1.55 7.75 0.69
C GLN A 187 1.08 7.85 -0.76
N GLY A 188 1.81 7.23 -1.68
CA GLY A 188 1.63 7.44 -3.12
C GLY A 188 0.65 6.50 -3.83
N GLN A 189 0.42 5.31 -3.30
CA GLN A 189 -0.44 4.29 -3.91
C GLN A 189 -1.93 4.55 -3.59
N ALA A 190 -2.89 4.40 -4.48
CA ALA A 190 -2.77 3.98 -5.90
C ALA A 190 -2.36 5.13 -6.83
N VAL A 191 -2.93 6.29 -6.71
CA VAL A 191 -2.75 7.48 -7.56
C VAL A 191 -2.59 8.74 -6.69
N LEU A 192 -1.83 8.63 -5.60
CA LEU A 192 -1.79 9.61 -4.53
C LEU A 192 -0.64 10.60 -4.64
N ASN A 193 0.42 10.25 -5.34
CA ASN A 193 1.55 11.15 -5.47
C ASN A 193 1.28 12.38 -6.33
N ARG A 194 0.15 12.39 -7.02
CA ARG A 194 -0.42 13.63 -7.54
C ARG A 194 -0.71 14.69 -6.45
N SER A 195 -0.59 14.37 -5.15
CA SER A 195 -0.71 15.33 -4.03
C SER A 195 0.59 15.86 -3.52
N LEU A 196 1.66 15.18 -3.78
CA LEU A 196 2.95 15.66 -3.38
C LEU A 196 3.57 16.48 -4.51
N PHE A 197 3.36 16.04 -5.74
CA PHE A 197 3.96 16.65 -6.92
C PHE A 197 3.15 16.36 -8.19
N PRO A 198 3.14 17.29 -9.13
CA PRO A 198 2.60 17.05 -10.46
C PRO A 198 3.32 15.88 -11.09
N CYS A 199 2.58 14.85 -11.38
CA CYS A 199 3.16 13.67 -11.99
C CYS A 199 2.20 13.09 -12.99
N PHE A 200 2.74 12.30 -13.86
CA PHE A 200 1.94 11.31 -14.54
C PHE A 200 1.66 10.21 -13.53
N ASP A 201 0.56 10.26 -12.86
CA ASP A 201 0.26 9.38 -11.74
C ASP A 201 -0.39 8.09 -12.23
N THR A 202 0.34 7.36 -13.04
CA THR A 202 -0.03 6.04 -13.55
C THR A 202 1.08 5.03 -13.35
N PRO A 203 0.78 3.81 -13.03
CA PRO A 203 1.77 2.75 -13.02
C PRO A 203 2.34 2.42 -14.42
N ALA A 204 1.72 2.87 -15.53
CA ALA A 204 2.18 2.60 -16.90
C ALA A 204 3.51 3.25 -17.30
N VAL A 205 3.95 4.33 -16.68
CA VAL A 205 5.20 5.07 -17.03
C VAL A 205 6.16 5.16 -15.84
N LYS A 206 7.43 4.88 -16.02
CA LYS A 206 8.47 4.98 -15.00
C LYS A 206 9.45 6.09 -15.30
N SER A 207 9.91 6.81 -14.28
CA SER A 207 10.84 7.93 -14.38
C SER A 207 11.87 7.91 -13.27
N THR A 208 13.06 8.41 -13.54
CA THR A 208 14.04 8.75 -12.52
C THR A 208 13.67 10.07 -11.86
N TYR A 209 14.15 10.35 -10.65
CA TYR A 209 13.94 11.64 -10.03
C TYR A 209 15.12 12.10 -9.17
N SER A 210 15.13 13.39 -8.86
CA SER A 210 15.96 13.98 -7.81
C SER A 210 15.12 14.92 -6.94
N ALA A 211 15.48 15.06 -5.68
CA ALA A 211 14.81 15.97 -4.76
C ALA A 211 15.81 16.67 -3.84
N ALA A 212 15.51 17.92 -3.49
CA ALA A 212 16.17 18.65 -2.43
C ALA A 212 15.12 19.00 -1.36
N VAL A 213 15.34 18.54 -0.15
CA VAL A 213 14.41 18.73 0.97
C VAL A 213 15.11 19.52 2.06
N LYS A 214 14.72 20.79 2.22
CA LYS A 214 15.21 21.63 3.29
C LYS A 214 14.28 21.51 4.50
N VAL A 215 14.85 21.21 5.66
CA VAL A 215 14.10 21.00 6.89
C VAL A 215 14.66 21.86 8.04
N PRO A 216 13.86 22.21 9.06
CA PRO A 216 14.36 22.91 10.23
C PRO A 216 15.45 22.11 10.96
N GLU A 217 16.27 22.81 11.76
CA GLU A 217 17.26 22.17 12.60
C GLU A 217 16.64 21.14 13.55
N GLY A 218 17.27 19.96 13.67
CA GLY A 218 16.77 18.84 14.48
C GLY A 218 15.74 17.95 13.78
N PHE A 219 15.48 18.16 12.48
CA PHE A 219 14.66 17.27 11.66
C PHE A 219 15.51 16.50 10.65
N THR A 220 15.05 15.29 10.33
CA THR A 220 15.60 14.43 9.30
C THR A 220 14.57 14.19 8.21
N ALA A 221 14.98 14.29 6.94
CA ALA A 221 14.20 13.87 5.80
C ALA A 221 14.72 12.55 5.26
N VAL A 222 13.82 11.66 4.85
CA VAL A 222 14.11 10.39 4.15
C VAL A 222 13.18 10.23 2.96
N MET A 223 13.68 9.62 1.87
CA MET A 223 12.91 9.37 0.64
C MET A 223 13.24 8.01 0.05
N SER A 224 12.35 7.51 -0.81
CA SER A 224 12.58 6.35 -1.67
C SER A 224 13.62 6.64 -2.75
N ALA A 225 14.90 6.63 -2.38
CA ALA A 225 16.00 7.04 -3.24
C ALA A 225 17.19 6.08 -3.15
N THR A 226 17.89 5.87 -4.28
CA THR A 226 19.07 5.02 -4.34
C THR A 226 20.28 5.67 -3.69
N THR A 227 20.35 7.02 -3.72
CA THR A 227 21.42 7.80 -3.07
C THR A 227 20.85 9.02 -2.38
N TRP A 228 21.48 9.42 -1.27
CA TRP A 228 21.14 10.65 -0.56
C TRP A 228 22.37 11.28 0.12
N GLU A 229 22.29 12.59 0.34
CA GLU A 229 23.32 13.39 0.99
C GLU A 229 22.68 14.41 1.95
N HIS A 230 23.22 14.58 3.13
CA HIS A 230 22.82 15.62 4.08
C HIS A 230 23.80 16.80 4.01
N ARG A 231 23.33 17.96 3.54
CA ARG A 231 24.06 19.23 3.57
C ARG A 231 23.83 19.93 4.92
N LYS A 232 24.81 19.81 5.82
CA LYS A 232 24.71 20.37 7.18
C LYS A 232 24.63 21.92 7.18
N ALA A 233 25.17 22.59 6.17
CA ALA A 233 25.25 24.04 6.11
C ALA A 233 23.88 24.74 6.12
N ASP A 234 22.87 24.14 5.50
CA ASP A 234 21.52 24.69 5.39
C ASP A 234 20.43 23.68 5.79
N ASN A 235 20.84 22.56 6.40
CA ASN A 235 20.01 21.42 6.80
C ASN A 235 19.12 20.93 5.64
N SER A 236 19.71 20.77 4.45
CA SER A 236 19.03 20.20 3.29
C SER A 236 19.48 18.77 3.01
N PHE A 237 18.54 17.94 2.59
CA PHE A 237 18.75 16.56 2.17
C PHE A 237 18.53 16.46 0.67
N LEU A 238 19.54 15.94 -0.03
CA LEU A 238 19.50 15.72 -1.48
C LEU A 238 19.27 14.25 -1.74
N PHE A 239 18.32 13.94 -2.60
CA PHE A 239 17.93 12.58 -2.96
C PHE A 239 17.99 12.39 -4.45
N ARG A 240 18.38 11.18 -4.88
CA ARG A 240 18.34 10.77 -6.28
C ARG A 240 17.89 9.33 -6.40
N MET A 241 16.90 9.09 -7.24
CA MET A 241 16.47 7.78 -7.69
C MET A 241 16.96 7.58 -9.12
N GLU A 242 17.96 6.73 -9.29
CA GLU A 242 18.59 6.47 -10.58
C GLU A 242 17.82 5.43 -11.40
N GLN A 243 17.07 4.59 -10.72
CA GLN A 243 16.20 3.60 -11.37
C GLN A 243 14.84 4.23 -11.69
N PRO A 244 14.27 3.94 -12.89
CA PRO A 244 12.96 4.47 -13.22
C PRO A 244 11.86 3.76 -12.44
N ILE A 245 11.06 4.54 -11.70
CA ILE A 245 9.94 4.06 -10.88
C ILE A 245 8.63 4.76 -11.25
N PRO A 246 7.48 4.13 -11.00
CA PRO A 246 6.19 4.79 -11.09
C PRO A 246 6.06 5.89 -10.01
N SER A 247 5.24 6.90 -10.32
CA SER A 247 5.02 8.05 -9.44
C SER A 247 4.59 7.64 -8.03
N TYR A 248 3.72 6.66 -7.89
CA TYR A 248 3.17 6.24 -6.61
C TYR A 248 4.21 5.67 -5.64
N LEU A 249 5.39 5.30 -6.14
CA LEU A 249 6.51 4.79 -5.33
C LEU A 249 7.47 5.87 -4.85
N VAL A 250 7.28 7.13 -5.23
CA VAL A 250 8.03 8.24 -4.66
C VAL A 250 7.48 8.55 -3.28
N ALA A 251 8.29 8.37 -2.26
CA ALA A 251 7.91 8.57 -0.87
C ALA A 251 8.83 9.55 -0.17
N LEU A 252 8.26 10.38 0.69
CA LEU A 252 8.94 11.33 1.56
C LEU A 252 8.43 11.17 2.98
N ALA A 253 9.34 11.15 3.93
CA ALA A 253 9.02 11.36 5.35
C ALA A 253 9.99 12.38 5.96
N VAL A 254 9.45 13.29 6.77
CA VAL A 254 10.23 14.28 7.52
C VAL A 254 9.74 14.30 8.96
N GLY A 255 10.66 14.16 9.90
CA GLY A 255 10.31 14.11 11.32
C GLY A 255 11.55 14.08 12.22
N ASP A 256 11.31 13.87 13.50
CA ASP A 256 12.35 13.52 14.45
C ASP A 256 12.74 12.05 14.24
N LEU A 257 13.45 11.80 13.14
CA LEU A 257 13.81 10.45 12.72
C LEU A 257 15.23 10.12 13.08
N VAL A 258 15.39 8.95 13.65
CA VAL A 258 16.68 8.32 13.96
C VAL A 258 16.76 6.95 13.28
N SER A 259 17.99 6.42 13.14
CA SER A 259 18.17 5.15 12.46
C SER A 259 19.23 4.27 13.12
N ALA A 260 19.13 2.97 12.88
CA ALA A 260 20.13 1.99 13.22
C ALA A 260 20.36 1.02 12.06
N GLU A 261 21.63 0.66 11.81
CA GLU A 261 21.95 -0.41 10.86
C GLU A 261 21.53 -1.76 11.46
N VAL A 262 20.90 -2.60 10.64
CA VAL A 262 20.45 -3.96 11.01
C VAL A 262 20.97 -5.02 10.04
N GLY A 263 21.83 -4.64 9.10
CA GLY A 263 22.50 -5.51 8.15
C GLY A 263 23.39 -4.71 7.20
N PRO A 264 24.16 -5.37 6.33
CA PRO A 264 25.14 -4.71 5.45
C PRO A 264 24.55 -3.64 4.52
N ARG A 265 23.34 -3.85 4.06
CA ARG A 265 22.60 -2.93 3.16
C ARG A 265 21.20 -2.58 3.67
N THR A 266 20.97 -2.78 4.99
CA THR A 266 19.66 -2.60 5.60
C THR A 266 19.73 -1.75 6.85
N ARG A 267 18.77 -0.86 7.02
CA ARG A 267 18.64 0.08 8.13
C ARG A 267 17.17 0.18 8.54
N VAL A 268 16.93 0.36 9.83
CA VAL A 268 15.62 0.75 10.36
C VAL A 268 15.62 2.22 10.73
N TRP A 269 14.53 2.90 10.41
CA TRP A 269 14.23 4.29 10.74
C TRP A 269 12.99 4.35 11.61
N SER A 270 12.94 5.25 12.56
CA SER A 270 11.74 5.49 13.37
C SER A 270 11.86 6.79 14.16
N GLU A 271 10.77 7.19 14.82
CA GLU A 271 10.87 8.11 15.95
C GLU A 271 11.74 7.50 17.08
N PRO A 272 12.46 8.31 17.89
CA PRO A 272 13.42 7.79 18.89
C PRO A 272 12.85 6.74 19.83
N CYS A 273 11.58 6.85 20.21
CA CYS A 273 10.91 5.93 21.13
C CYS A 273 10.73 4.49 20.60
N LEU A 274 10.82 4.28 19.28
CA LEU A 274 10.65 2.98 18.65
C LEU A 274 11.96 2.34 18.18
N LEU A 275 13.09 3.09 18.15
CA LEU A 275 14.32 2.64 17.51
C LEU A 275 14.87 1.35 18.08
N GLU A 276 14.97 1.23 19.40
CA GLU A 276 15.52 0.04 20.04
C GLU A 276 14.65 -1.20 19.81
N ALA A 277 13.34 -1.04 19.83
CA ALA A 277 12.41 -2.12 19.49
C ALA A 277 12.58 -2.56 18.02
N ALA A 278 12.63 -1.60 17.10
CA ALA A 278 12.81 -1.86 15.67
C ALA A 278 14.14 -2.55 15.36
N LYS A 279 15.23 -2.07 15.98
CA LYS A 279 16.56 -2.68 15.87
C LYS A 279 16.55 -4.12 16.39
N THR A 280 16.05 -4.34 17.60
CA THR A 280 16.00 -5.67 18.22
C THR A 280 15.20 -6.67 17.40
N GLU A 281 14.04 -6.23 16.85
CA GLU A 281 13.16 -7.08 16.05
C GLU A 281 13.81 -7.53 14.74
N TYR A 282 14.61 -6.66 14.07
CA TYR A 282 15.05 -6.88 12.71
C TYR A 282 16.56 -7.03 12.52
N ASP A 283 17.36 -6.96 13.59
CA ASP A 283 18.81 -7.12 13.52
C ASP A 283 19.20 -8.49 12.91
N GLY A 284 19.94 -8.45 11.81
CA GLY A 284 20.40 -9.62 11.06
C GLY A 284 19.33 -10.39 10.29
N VAL A 285 18.06 -9.96 10.30
CA VAL A 285 16.94 -10.73 9.72
C VAL A 285 16.67 -10.38 8.26
N ILE A 286 16.60 -9.07 7.95
CA ILE A 286 16.17 -8.57 6.64
C ILE A 286 17.10 -9.02 5.52
N GLU A 287 18.40 -9.08 5.78
CA GLU A 287 19.40 -9.51 4.79
C GLU A 287 19.16 -10.96 4.32
N GLY A 288 18.72 -11.84 5.24
CA GLY A 288 18.34 -13.21 4.89
C GLY A 288 17.16 -13.26 3.91
N PHE A 289 16.17 -12.38 4.09
CA PHE A 289 15.02 -12.28 3.20
C PHE A 289 15.43 -11.81 1.79
N LEU A 290 16.26 -10.76 1.73
CA LEU A 290 16.80 -10.23 0.48
C LEU A 290 17.60 -11.30 -0.28
N SER A 291 18.47 -12.02 0.42
CA SER A 291 19.33 -13.05 -0.20
C SER A 291 18.52 -14.20 -0.81
N VAL A 292 17.44 -14.61 -0.14
CA VAL A 292 16.53 -15.63 -0.70
C VAL A 292 15.77 -15.08 -1.90
N GLY A 293 15.27 -13.85 -1.82
CA GLY A 293 14.61 -13.18 -2.95
C GLY A 293 15.53 -13.06 -4.17
N GLU A 294 16.80 -12.67 -3.98
CA GLU A 294 17.79 -12.60 -5.06
C GLU A 294 18.05 -13.96 -5.71
N LYS A 295 18.14 -15.02 -4.91
CA LYS A 295 18.28 -16.38 -5.41
C LYS A 295 17.10 -16.82 -6.28
N LEU A 296 15.88 -16.43 -5.90
CA LEU A 296 14.64 -16.86 -6.55
C LEU A 296 14.25 -16.01 -7.76
N PHE A 297 14.46 -14.69 -7.70
CA PHE A 297 13.88 -13.74 -8.66
C PHE A 297 14.93 -12.93 -9.43
N GLY A 298 16.20 -13.08 -9.11
CA GLY A 298 17.30 -12.32 -9.72
C GLY A 298 17.78 -11.14 -8.86
N PRO A 299 18.77 -10.36 -9.35
CA PRO A 299 19.44 -9.34 -8.56
C PRO A 299 18.52 -8.28 -7.96
N TYR A 300 18.76 -7.90 -6.71
CA TYR A 300 18.14 -6.75 -6.06
C TYR A 300 18.81 -5.46 -6.58
N VAL A 301 18.12 -4.73 -7.46
CA VAL A 301 18.71 -3.63 -8.24
C VAL A 301 18.67 -2.27 -7.53
N TRP A 302 18.04 -2.19 -6.34
CA TRP A 302 17.78 -0.93 -5.65
C TRP A 302 18.93 -0.49 -4.71
N GLY A 303 19.93 -1.33 -4.51
CA GLY A 303 21.08 -1.07 -3.65
C GLY A 303 20.79 -1.31 -2.16
N ARG A 304 20.23 -0.33 -1.44
CA ARG A 304 19.84 -0.47 -0.03
C ARG A 304 18.36 -0.80 0.12
N TYR A 305 18.03 -1.48 1.20
CA TYR A 305 16.66 -1.72 1.65
C TYR A 305 16.50 -1.22 3.08
N ASP A 306 15.96 -0.04 3.23
CA ASP A 306 15.68 0.57 4.53
C ASP A 306 14.18 0.40 4.88
N VAL A 307 13.87 0.32 6.18
CA VAL A 307 12.50 0.19 6.70
C VAL A 307 12.20 1.36 7.63
N LEU A 308 11.15 2.12 7.35
CA LEU A 308 10.68 3.19 8.22
C LEU A 308 9.44 2.75 9.00
N PHE A 309 9.58 2.66 10.32
CA PHE A 309 8.45 2.44 11.22
C PHE A 309 7.66 3.73 11.39
N MET A 310 6.44 3.69 10.85
CA MET A 310 5.52 4.83 10.80
C MET A 310 4.84 5.08 12.15
N PRO A 311 4.17 6.23 12.32
CA PRO A 311 3.31 6.48 13.48
C PRO A 311 2.16 5.44 13.59
N PRO A 312 1.60 5.20 14.80
CA PRO A 312 0.52 4.23 15.01
C PRO A 312 -0.75 4.47 14.19
N SER A 313 -0.95 5.70 13.71
CA SER A 313 -2.07 6.06 12.83
C SER A 313 -1.91 5.57 11.38
N PHE A 314 -0.74 5.03 10.99
CA PHE A 314 -0.50 4.52 9.65
C PHE A 314 -1.51 3.41 9.31
N PRO A 315 -2.29 3.55 8.21
CA PRO A 315 -3.47 2.72 7.99
C PRO A 315 -3.18 1.36 7.34
N PHE A 316 -1.94 1.15 6.82
CA PHE A 316 -1.55 -0.05 6.08
C PHE A 316 -0.60 -0.95 6.88
N GLY A 317 -0.34 -2.15 6.37
CA GLY A 317 0.69 -3.06 6.90
C GLY A 317 2.08 -2.59 6.54
N GLY A 318 2.29 -2.43 5.26
CA GLY A 318 3.46 -1.87 4.63
C GLY A 318 3.12 -1.03 3.41
N MET A 319 4.14 -0.43 2.84
CA MET A 319 4.16 0.24 1.55
C MET A 319 5.54 0.07 0.95
N GLU A 320 5.58 -0.50 -0.22
CA GLU A 320 6.74 -1.00 -0.94
C GLU A 320 7.63 0.09 -1.57
N ASN A 321 7.73 1.28 -1.00
CA ASN A 321 8.56 2.35 -1.56
C ASN A 321 10.00 1.85 -1.77
N PRO A 322 10.58 1.91 -2.99
CA PRO A 322 11.91 1.41 -3.26
C PRO A 322 12.96 2.06 -2.35
N CYS A 323 13.89 1.27 -1.83
CA CYS A 323 14.92 1.65 -0.89
C CYS A 323 14.41 2.10 0.50
N LEU A 324 13.11 2.33 0.70
CA LEU A 324 12.54 2.85 1.95
C LEU A 324 11.10 2.36 2.15
N THR A 325 10.95 1.13 2.56
CA THR A 325 9.64 0.54 2.88
C THR A 325 9.04 1.21 4.12
N PHE A 326 7.79 1.68 4.03
CA PHE A 326 7.04 2.18 5.18
C PHE A 326 6.26 1.04 5.83
N VAL A 327 6.30 0.93 7.16
CA VAL A 327 5.57 -0.13 7.88
C VAL A 327 4.89 0.39 9.13
N THR A 328 3.79 -0.28 9.51
CA THR A 328 3.13 -0.02 10.78
C THR A 328 4.00 -0.47 11.97
N PRO A 329 3.99 0.26 13.09
CA PRO A 329 4.67 -0.20 14.32
C PRO A 329 4.03 -1.46 14.93
N CYS A 330 2.86 -1.90 14.45
CA CYS A 330 2.27 -3.18 14.84
C CYS A 330 3.16 -4.40 14.54
N LEU A 331 4.16 -4.25 13.65
CA LEU A 331 5.13 -5.30 13.34
C LEU A 331 6.17 -5.52 14.44
N LEU A 332 6.28 -4.60 15.41
CA LEU A 332 7.15 -4.72 16.55
C LEU A 332 6.51 -5.61 17.64
N ALA A 333 6.38 -6.90 17.33
CA ALA A 333 5.75 -7.88 18.22
C ALA A 333 6.71 -8.34 19.34
N GLY A 334 8.02 -8.18 19.15
CA GLY A 334 9.08 -8.56 20.09
C GLY A 334 9.56 -10.01 19.91
N ASP A 335 9.05 -10.72 18.90
CA ASP A 335 9.35 -12.14 18.66
C ASP A 335 9.54 -12.49 17.16
N ARG A 336 9.64 -11.47 16.31
CA ARG A 336 9.80 -11.58 14.85
C ARG A 336 8.64 -12.27 14.13
N SER A 337 7.52 -12.44 14.80
CA SER A 337 6.39 -13.25 14.31
C SER A 337 5.57 -12.60 13.20
N LEU A 338 5.76 -11.30 12.96
CA LEU A 338 5.12 -10.53 11.89
C LEU A 338 6.13 -10.08 10.79
N ALA A 339 7.28 -10.75 10.70
CA ALA A 339 8.31 -10.44 9.71
C ALA A 339 7.91 -10.81 8.28
N ASP A 340 6.88 -11.63 8.09
CA ASP A 340 6.30 -11.97 6.79
C ASP A 340 5.79 -10.74 6.02
N VAL A 341 5.32 -9.71 6.71
CA VAL A 341 4.97 -8.43 6.08
C VAL A 341 6.21 -7.79 5.45
N ILE A 342 7.37 -7.82 6.13
CA ILE A 342 8.62 -7.32 5.52
C ILE A 342 9.03 -8.19 4.32
N VAL A 343 8.79 -9.51 4.36
CA VAL A 343 9.03 -10.39 3.19
C VAL A 343 8.13 -9.99 2.03
N HIS A 344 6.86 -9.65 2.29
CA HIS A 344 5.92 -9.14 1.28
C HIS A 344 6.47 -7.88 0.61
N GLU A 345 6.83 -6.87 1.40
CA GLU A 345 7.36 -5.60 0.89
C GLU A 345 8.70 -5.78 0.13
N ILE A 346 9.54 -6.73 0.55
CA ILE A 346 10.75 -7.09 -0.18
C ILE A 346 10.41 -7.71 -1.54
N CYS A 347 9.43 -8.60 -1.61
CA CYS A 347 9.03 -9.24 -2.87
C CYS A 347 8.49 -8.24 -3.89
N HIS A 348 7.87 -7.15 -3.44
CA HIS A 348 7.52 -6.03 -4.29
C HIS A 348 8.71 -5.42 -5.03
N SER A 349 9.95 -5.58 -4.53
CA SER A 349 11.14 -5.11 -5.23
C SER A 349 11.27 -5.70 -6.64
N TRP A 350 10.71 -6.89 -6.89
CA TRP A 350 10.63 -7.53 -8.21
C TRP A 350 9.23 -7.40 -8.82
N PHE A 351 8.18 -7.72 -8.05
CA PHE A 351 6.77 -7.74 -8.49
C PHE A 351 6.02 -6.54 -7.92
N GLY A 352 5.85 -5.50 -8.71
CA GLY A 352 5.27 -4.21 -8.33
C GLY A 352 6.20 -3.05 -8.62
N ASN A 353 7.46 -3.10 -8.18
CA ASN A 353 8.42 -2.02 -8.36
C ASN A 353 9.23 -2.17 -9.66
N LEU A 354 9.85 -3.33 -9.86
CA LEU A 354 10.67 -3.58 -11.06
C LEU A 354 9.80 -3.89 -12.26
N VAL A 355 8.82 -4.78 -12.11
CA VAL A 355 7.74 -5.02 -13.06
C VAL A 355 6.43 -4.57 -12.42
N THR A 356 5.70 -3.65 -13.03
CA THR A 356 4.55 -2.97 -12.44
C THR A 356 3.29 -3.19 -13.30
N ASN A 357 2.11 -3.31 -12.70
CA ASN A 357 0.86 -3.27 -13.46
C ASN A 357 0.73 -1.94 -14.23
N ALA A 358 0.26 -1.98 -15.48
CA ALA A 358 0.14 -0.78 -16.31
C ALA A 358 -1.09 0.08 -15.97
N ASN A 359 -2.09 -0.48 -15.30
CA ASN A 359 -3.29 0.21 -14.83
C ASN A 359 -3.81 -0.42 -13.54
N TRP A 360 -4.65 0.29 -12.79
CA TRP A 360 -5.16 -0.19 -11.50
C TRP A 360 -6.22 -1.29 -11.62
N GLY A 361 -6.77 -1.51 -12.81
CA GLY A 361 -7.65 -2.64 -13.08
C GLY A 361 -6.92 -3.98 -13.03
N ASP A 362 -5.63 -3.99 -13.34
CA ASP A 362 -4.75 -5.16 -13.32
C ASP A 362 -3.88 -5.24 -12.04
N PHE A 363 -4.33 -4.66 -10.92
CA PHE A 363 -3.60 -4.60 -9.66
C PHE A 363 -3.15 -5.98 -9.12
N TRP A 364 -3.85 -7.05 -9.49
CA TRP A 364 -3.45 -8.42 -9.15
C TRP A 364 -2.07 -8.81 -9.68
N LEU A 365 -1.55 -8.14 -10.72
CA LEU A 365 -0.19 -8.36 -11.23
C LEU A 365 0.87 -7.95 -10.21
N ASN A 366 0.63 -6.86 -9.47
CA ASN A 366 1.49 -6.49 -8.35
C ASN A 366 1.26 -7.46 -7.18
N GLU A 367 0.04 -7.56 -6.68
CA GLU A 367 -0.26 -8.20 -5.41
C GLU A 367 -0.28 -9.72 -5.49
N GLY A 368 -0.88 -10.28 -6.53
CA GLY A 368 -0.97 -11.74 -6.69
C GLY A 368 0.40 -12.40 -6.90
N PHE A 369 1.26 -11.77 -7.72
CA PHE A 369 2.65 -12.24 -7.88
C PHE A 369 3.46 -12.03 -6.61
N THR A 370 3.28 -10.90 -5.90
CA THR A 370 3.97 -10.65 -4.63
C THR A 370 3.54 -11.64 -3.55
N MET A 371 2.24 -11.97 -3.44
CA MET A 371 1.77 -12.99 -2.51
C MET A 371 2.35 -14.38 -2.82
N TYR A 372 2.46 -14.72 -4.10
CA TYR A 372 3.13 -15.96 -4.50
C TYR A 372 4.63 -15.93 -4.15
N ALA A 373 5.32 -14.83 -4.46
CA ALA A 373 6.73 -14.65 -4.19
C ALA A 373 7.03 -14.65 -2.68
N GLN A 374 6.23 -13.97 -1.86
CA GLN A 374 6.30 -13.99 -0.40
C GLN A 374 6.25 -15.43 0.12
N ARG A 375 5.24 -16.19 -0.30
CA ARG A 375 5.07 -17.58 0.12
C ARG A 375 6.17 -18.48 -0.40
N ARG A 376 6.72 -18.18 -1.59
CA ARG A 376 7.88 -18.90 -2.14
C ARG A 376 9.15 -18.64 -1.32
N VAL A 377 9.39 -17.39 -0.89
CA VAL A 377 10.50 -17.03 0.02
C VAL A 377 10.29 -17.65 1.40
N CYS A 378 9.09 -17.54 1.98
CA CYS A 378 8.76 -18.14 3.27
C CYS A 378 8.90 -19.67 3.26
N ARG A 379 8.64 -20.33 2.14
CA ARG A 379 8.87 -21.78 1.98
C ARG A 379 10.35 -22.13 2.12
N GLU A 380 11.27 -21.34 1.55
CA GLU A 380 12.72 -21.53 1.71
C GLU A 380 13.18 -21.27 3.16
N LEU A 381 12.59 -20.26 3.83
CA LEU A 381 13.00 -19.83 5.16
C LEU A 381 12.40 -20.68 6.29
N TYR A 382 11.12 -21.03 6.18
CA TYR A 382 10.33 -21.59 7.27
C TYR A 382 9.74 -22.95 6.98
N GLY A 383 9.87 -23.42 5.73
CA GLY A 383 9.37 -24.73 5.24
C GLY A 383 7.93 -24.67 4.74
N GLU A 384 7.58 -25.71 3.98
CA GLU A 384 6.31 -25.79 3.26
C GLU A 384 5.08 -25.84 4.17
N ALA A 385 5.16 -26.58 5.29
CA ALA A 385 4.04 -26.68 6.22
C ALA A 385 3.63 -25.33 6.82
N TYR A 386 4.61 -24.48 7.13
CA TYR A 386 4.35 -23.12 7.63
C TYR A 386 3.68 -22.25 6.55
N THR A 387 4.17 -22.33 5.32
CA THR A 387 3.63 -21.57 4.19
C THR A 387 2.21 -21.98 3.83
N CYS A 388 1.90 -23.28 3.92
CA CYS A 388 0.52 -23.79 3.76
C CYS A 388 -0.42 -23.21 4.83
N LEU A 389 0.06 -23.05 6.06
CA LEU A 389 -0.71 -22.46 7.15
C LEU A 389 -0.99 -20.98 6.92
N GLU A 390 0.00 -20.22 6.45
CA GLU A 390 -0.15 -18.83 6.02
C GLU A 390 -1.19 -18.71 4.87
N ALA A 391 -1.07 -19.56 3.84
CA ALA A 391 -2.01 -19.59 2.72
C ALA A 391 -3.44 -19.98 3.15
N ALA A 392 -3.60 -20.84 4.17
CA ALA A 392 -4.91 -21.16 4.74
C ALA A 392 -5.55 -19.94 5.41
N THR A 393 -4.75 -19.13 6.12
CA THR A 393 -5.19 -17.86 6.72
C THR A 393 -5.63 -16.87 5.64
N GLY A 394 -4.85 -16.71 4.57
CA GLY A 394 -5.22 -15.87 3.43
C GLY A 394 -6.51 -16.33 2.75
N ARG A 395 -6.66 -17.64 2.53
CA ARG A 395 -7.90 -18.23 2.00
C ARG A 395 -9.12 -17.91 2.87
N ALA A 396 -8.97 -17.91 4.19
CA ALA A 396 -10.05 -17.55 5.11
C ALA A 396 -10.43 -16.06 5.02
N LEU A 397 -9.44 -15.18 4.82
CA LEU A 397 -9.69 -13.74 4.59
C LEU A 397 -10.44 -13.49 3.28
N LEU A 398 -10.03 -14.14 2.18
CA LEU A 398 -10.75 -14.06 0.90
C LEU A 398 -12.19 -14.57 1.04
N LYS A 399 -12.38 -15.69 1.75
CA LYS A 399 -13.73 -16.21 1.99
C LYS A 399 -14.58 -15.20 2.75
N GLN A 400 -14.07 -14.63 3.83
CA GLN A 400 -14.78 -13.61 4.60
C GLN A 400 -15.13 -12.38 3.74
N HIS A 401 -14.23 -11.96 2.87
CA HIS A 401 -14.48 -10.84 1.95
C HIS A 401 -15.63 -11.18 0.99
N ILE A 402 -15.60 -12.33 0.34
CA ILE A 402 -16.63 -12.76 -0.62
C ILE A 402 -17.99 -12.97 0.07
N ASP A 403 -18.00 -13.58 1.27
CA ASP A 403 -19.23 -13.76 2.07
C ASP A 403 -19.87 -12.40 2.43
N ASN A 404 -19.05 -11.35 2.66
CA ASN A 404 -19.54 -10.02 3.01
C ASN A 404 -20.02 -9.20 1.80
N THR A 405 -19.42 -9.40 0.62
CA THR A 405 -19.73 -8.62 -0.59
C THR A 405 -20.73 -9.30 -1.51
N GLY A 406 -20.86 -10.61 -1.41
CA GLY A 406 -21.59 -11.47 -2.36
C GLY A 406 -20.69 -11.95 -3.50
N GLU A 407 -20.89 -13.20 -3.93
CA GLU A 407 -20.01 -13.88 -4.90
C GLU A 407 -19.93 -13.15 -6.24
N ASP A 408 -21.07 -12.67 -6.75
CA ASP A 408 -21.18 -11.98 -8.05
C ASP A 408 -20.72 -10.50 -8.03
N HIS A 409 -20.20 -10.00 -6.90
CA HIS A 409 -19.82 -8.60 -6.78
C HIS A 409 -18.67 -8.24 -7.74
N PRO A 410 -18.79 -7.15 -8.54
CA PRO A 410 -17.80 -6.79 -9.57
C PRO A 410 -16.35 -6.64 -9.05
N LEU A 411 -16.16 -6.27 -7.78
CA LEU A 411 -14.85 -6.15 -7.15
C LEU A 411 -14.22 -7.51 -6.81
N ASN A 412 -14.93 -8.63 -6.95
CA ASN A 412 -14.41 -9.98 -6.76
C ASN A 412 -13.78 -10.55 -8.05
N LYS A 413 -13.50 -9.70 -9.04
CA LYS A 413 -12.72 -10.01 -10.25
C LYS A 413 -11.25 -9.70 -10.04
N LEU A 414 -10.36 -10.41 -10.72
CA LEU A 414 -8.95 -10.03 -10.78
C LEU A 414 -8.75 -8.77 -11.62
N ARG A 415 -9.40 -8.71 -12.79
CA ARG A 415 -9.44 -7.50 -13.62
C ARG A 415 -10.68 -6.68 -13.25
N VAL A 416 -10.46 -5.57 -12.59
CA VAL A 416 -11.54 -4.65 -12.20
C VAL A 416 -11.68 -3.55 -13.25
N LYS A 417 -12.86 -3.44 -13.85
CA LYS A 417 -13.17 -2.32 -14.74
C LYS A 417 -13.57 -1.10 -13.91
N ILE A 418 -12.62 -0.21 -13.69
CA ILE A 418 -12.88 1.07 -13.01
C ILE A 418 -13.69 1.97 -13.95
N LYS A 419 -14.84 2.44 -13.48
CA LYS A 419 -15.72 3.32 -14.25
C LYS A 419 -15.30 4.78 -14.08
N PRO A 420 -15.64 5.67 -15.04
CA PRO A 420 -15.48 7.11 -14.87
C PRO A 420 -16.07 7.59 -13.54
N GLY A 421 -15.30 8.38 -12.78
CA GLY A 421 -15.72 8.94 -11.49
C GLY A 421 -15.65 7.98 -10.30
N VAL A 422 -15.33 6.70 -10.50
CA VAL A 422 -15.01 5.75 -9.42
C VAL A 422 -13.56 5.96 -9.00
N ASP A 423 -13.40 6.08 -7.70
CA ASP A 423 -12.15 6.13 -7.03
C ASP A 423 -11.44 4.76 -7.12
N PRO A 424 -10.22 4.64 -7.70
CA PRO A 424 -9.49 3.36 -7.70
C PRO A 424 -9.36 2.74 -6.31
N ASP A 425 -9.34 3.56 -5.26
CA ASP A 425 -9.27 3.11 -3.87
C ASP A 425 -10.53 2.43 -3.36
N ASP A 426 -11.67 2.84 -3.87
CA ASP A 426 -12.92 2.15 -3.57
C ASP A 426 -12.95 0.72 -4.13
N THR A 427 -11.97 0.37 -4.98
CA THR A 427 -11.82 -0.99 -5.54
C THR A 427 -10.89 -1.88 -4.73
N TYR A 428 -10.18 -1.33 -3.72
CA TYR A 428 -9.24 -2.07 -2.88
C TYR A 428 -9.95 -3.11 -2.00
N ASN A 429 -9.49 -4.36 -2.10
CA ASN A 429 -10.00 -5.49 -1.30
C ASN A 429 -9.02 -6.68 -1.32
N GLU A 430 -9.39 -7.83 -0.74
CA GLU A 430 -8.54 -9.02 -0.64
C GLU A 430 -8.39 -9.82 -1.96
N THR A 431 -9.21 -9.53 -2.98
CA THR A 431 -9.23 -10.31 -4.23
C THR A 431 -7.92 -10.27 -5.01
N PRO A 432 -7.30 -9.10 -5.30
CA PRO A 432 -6.02 -9.06 -6.03
C PRO A 432 -4.91 -9.82 -5.32
N TYR A 433 -4.93 -9.89 -3.99
CA TYR A 433 -3.96 -10.63 -3.18
C TYR A 433 -4.20 -12.14 -3.25
N GLU A 434 -5.29 -12.62 -2.70
CA GLU A 434 -5.49 -14.04 -2.45
C GLU A 434 -6.05 -14.80 -3.65
N LYS A 435 -6.97 -14.22 -4.43
CA LYS A 435 -7.38 -14.80 -5.71
C LYS A 435 -6.26 -14.70 -6.74
N GLY A 436 -5.47 -13.60 -6.71
CA GLY A 436 -4.25 -13.44 -7.51
C GLY A 436 -3.22 -14.52 -7.18
N PHE A 437 -2.96 -14.75 -5.89
CA PHE A 437 -2.13 -15.88 -5.45
C PHE A 437 -2.61 -17.24 -6.00
N CYS A 438 -3.92 -17.50 -5.94
CA CYS A 438 -4.50 -18.73 -6.49
C CYS A 438 -4.25 -18.86 -8.00
N PHE A 439 -4.34 -17.76 -8.75
CA PHE A 439 -4.09 -17.76 -10.18
C PHE A 439 -2.61 -18.01 -10.50
N VAL A 440 -1.68 -17.33 -9.83
CA VAL A 440 -0.25 -17.58 -10.03
C VAL A 440 0.12 -19.01 -9.61
N SER A 441 -0.49 -19.53 -8.54
CA SER A 441 -0.34 -20.93 -8.11
C SER A 441 -0.89 -21.91 -9.15
N TYR A 442 -1.98 -21.56 -9.85
CA TYR A 442 -2.50 -22.35 -10.96
C TYR A 442 -1.53 -22.37 -12.14
N LEU A 443 -0.92 -21.24 -12.49
CA LEU A 443 0.13 -21.20 -13.53
C LEU A 443 1.32 -22.10 -13.16
N ALA A 444 1.75 -22.07 -11.89
CA ALA A 444 2.80 -22.95 -11.39
C ALA A 444 2.38 -24.44 -11.46
N HIS A 445 1.14 -24.75 -11.12
CA HIS A 445 0.58 -26.10 -11.22
C HIS A 445 0.54 -26.62 -12.67
N LEU A 446 0.23 -25.77 -13.64
CA LEU A 446 0.25 -26.14 -15.06
C LEU A 446 1.66 -26.55 -15.54
N VAL A 447 2.70 -25.93 -14.98
CA VAL A 447 4.11 -26.26 -15.28
C VAL A 447 4.52 -27.56 -14.63
N ASP A 448 3.95 -27.91 -13.47
CA ASP A 448 4.20 -29.13 -12.67
C ASP A 448 5.69 -29.37 -12.34
N ASP A 449 6.47 -28.28 -12.27
CA ASP A 449 7.90 -28.29 -11.91
C ASP A 449 8.26 -26.92 -11.30
N GLN A 450 8.49 -26.91 -9.98
CA GLN A 450 8.79 -25.67 -9.23
C GLN A 450 10.05 -24.96 -9.75
N SER A 451 11.09 -25.72 -10.10
CA SER A 451 12.36 -25.13 -10.58
C SER A 451 12.19 -24.46 -11.95
N ARG A 452 11.38 -25.05 -12.83
CA ARG A 452 11.03 -24.45 -14.13
C ARG A 452 10.18 -23.20 -13.93
N PHE A 453 9.25 -23.21 -12.97
CA PHE A 453 8.43 -22.03 -12.68
C PHE A 453 9.25 -20.92 -12.03
N ASP A 454 10.18 -21.24 -11.12
CA ASP A 454 11.12 -20.25 -10.57
C ASP A 454 11.98 -19.63 -11.69
N SER A 455 12.43 -20.43 -12.66
CA SER A 455 13.17 -19.95 -13.84
C SER A 455 12.30 -19.03 -14.73
N PHE A 456 11.02 -19.32 -14.87
CA PHE A 456 10.07 -18.44 -15.55
C PHE A 456 9.92 -17.10 -14.82
N LEU A 457 9.81 -17.09 -13.49
CA LEU A 457 9.72 -15.85 -12.71
C LEU A 457 10.97 -14.98 -12.90
N GLN A 458 12.17 -15.57 -12.92
CA GLN A 458 13.41 -14.86 -13.24
C GLN A 458 13.38 -14.27 -14.66
N ALA A 459 12.95 -15.06 -15.64
CA ALA A 459 12.85 -14.63 -17.03
C ALA A 459 11.78 -13.53 -17.22
N TYR A 460 10.67 -13.61 -16.49
CA TYR A 460 9.63 -12.60 -16.46
C TYR A 460 10.17 -11.27 -15.93
N VAL A 461 10.87 -11.32 -14.80
CA VAL A 461 11.50 -10.12 -14.20
C VAL A 461 12.55 -9.56 -15.17
N ASP A 462 13.41 -10.38 -15.76
CA ASP A 462 14.46 -9.92 -16.68
C ASP A 462 13.89 -9.30 -17.97
N LYS A 463 12.84 -9.89 -18.54
CA LYS A 463 12.16 -9.38 -19.74
C LYS A 463 11.49 -8.04 -19.51
N PHE A 464 10.80 -7.89 -18.37
CA PHE A 464 9.94 -6.73 -18.10
C PHE A 464 10.48 -5.74 -17.07
N LYS A 465 11.71 -5.93 -16.57
CA LYS A 465 12.33 -5.00 -15.62
C LYS A 465 12.25 -3.56 -16.11
N PHE A 466 11.88 -2.65 -15.21
CA PHE A 466 11.65 -1.22 -15.47
C PHE A 466 10.49 -0.91 -16.42
N CYS A 467 9.68 -1.93 -16.75
CA CYS A 467 8.47 -1.76 -17.55
C CYS A 467 7.21 -1.88 -16.69
N SER A 468 6.10 -1.46 -17.29
CA SER A 468 4.75 -1.73 -16.77
C SER A 468 4.01 -2.58 -17.77
N VAL A 469 3.26 -3.58 -17.28
CA VAL A 469 2.65 -4.65 -18.06
C VAL A 469 1.15 -4.75 -17.80
N MET A 470 0.40 -5.26 -18.77
CA MET A 470 -0.99 -5.66 -18.65
C MET A 470 -1.08 -7.18 -18.39
N SER A 471 -2.26 -7.65 -18.01
CA SER A 471 -2.52 -9.08 -17.86
C SER A 471 -2.19 -9.86 -19.13
N GLU A 472 -2.49 -9.32 -20.31
CA GLU A 472 -2.21 -9.93 -21.59
C GLU A 472 -0.70 -10.14 -21.80
N ASP A 473 0.13 -9.10 -21.57
CA ASP A 473 1.59 -9.19 -21.74
C ASP A 473 2.19 -10.32 -20.89
N THR A 474 1.70 -10.45 -19.66
CA THR A 474 2.14 -11.47 -18.70
C THR A 474 1.75 -12.88 -19.12
N LEU A 475 0.48 -13.06 -19.52
CA LEU A 475 -0.07 -14.37 -19.87
C LEU A 475 0.43 -14.84 -21.25
N GLU A 476 0.59 -13.92 -22.21
CA GLU A 476 1.23 -14.21 -23.49
C GLU A 476 2.67 -14.65 -23.28
N PHE A 477 3.43 -13.95 -22.44
CA PHE A 477 4.81 -14.37 -22.14
C PHE A 477 4.89 -15.73 -21.43
N PHE A 478 3.93 -16.04 -20.54
CA PHE A 478 3.85 -17.39 -19.94
C PHE A 478 3.69 -18.48 -21.01
N LEU A 479 2.81 -18.26 -21.97
CA LEU A 479 2.57 -19.21 -23.08
C LEU A 479 3.74 -19.26 -24.08
N GLU A 480 4.46 -18.15 -24.28
CA GLU A 480 5.70 -18.13 -25.07
C GLU A 480 6.82 -18.90 -24.38
N TYR A 481 6.97 -18.75 -23.08
CA TYR A 481 8.02 -19.42 -22.29
C TYR A 481 7.78 -20.92 -22.16
N PHE A 482 6.50 -21.33 -22.13
CA PHE A 482 6.07 -22.73 -22.07
C PHE A 482 5.25 -23.13 -23.33
N PRO A 483 5.91 -23.26 -24.51
CA PRO A 483 5.18 -23.52 -25.77
C PRO A 483 4.45 -24.87 -25.80
N GLU A 484 4.88 -25.84 -25.00
CA GLU A 484 4.18 -27.10 -24.81
C GLU A 484 2.83 -26.94 -24.13
N LEU A 485 2.72 -26.01 -23.17
CA LEU A 485 1.45 -25.68 -22.50
C LEU A 485 0.53 -24.91 -23.46
N HIS A 486 1.08 -23.98 -24.25
CA HIS A 486 0.33 -23.30 -25.29
C HIS A 486 -0.28 -24.28 -26.30
N LYS A 487 0.52 -25.24 -26.79
CA LYS A 487 0.05 -26.31 -27.71
C LYS A 487 -1.03 -27.20 -27.08
N LYS A 488 -0.97 -27.43 -25.77
CA LYS A 488 -2.03 -28.14 -25.03
C LYS A 488 -3.30 -27.33 -24.82
N GLY A 489 -3.30 -26.03 -25.16
CA GLY A 489 -4.44 -25.15 -24.98
C GLY A 489 -4.81 -24.84 -23.53
N VAL A 490 -3.81 -24.82 -22.61
CA VAL A 490 -4.08 -24.66 -21.17
C VAL A 490 -4.83 -23.36 -20.82
N HIS A 491 -4.69 -22.32 -21.63
CA HIS A 491 -5.36 -21.05 -21.48
C HIS A 491 -6.86 -21.08 -21.82
N GLN A 492 -7.36 -22.19 -22.39
CA GLN A 492 -8.75 -22.38 -22.85
C GLN A 492 -9.43 -23.61 -22.19
N ILE A 493 -8.87 -24.14 -21.11
CA ILE A 493 -9.47 -25.26 -20.37
C ILE A 493 -10.81 -24.79 -19.79
N LYS A 494 -11.91 -25.50 -20.14
CA LYS A 494 -13.27 -25.12 -19.72
C LYS A 494 -13.37 -24.96 -18.18
N GLY A 495 -13.80 -23.77 -17.76
CA GLY A 495 -13.93 -23.38 -16.36
C GLY A 495 -12.62 -22.92 -15.70
N LEU A 496 -11.49 -22.96 -16.43
CA LEU A 496 -10.17 -22.54 -15.99
C LEU A 496 -9.49 -21.63 -17.03
N GLU A 497 -10.28 -21.12 -17.99
CA GLU A 497 -9.81 -20.20 -19.03
C GLU A 497 -9.15 -18.97 -18.38
N PHE A 498 -8.01 -18.53 -18.92
CA PHE A 498 -7.31 -17.34 -18.39
C PHE A 498 -8.22 -16.10 -18.38
N GLU A 499 -9.05 -15.96 -19.42
CA GLU A 499 -10.05 -14.88 -19.49
C GLU A 499 -11.11 -14.99 -18.37
N SER A 500 -11.51 -16.20 -18.01
CA SER A 500 -12.44 -16.46 -16.90
C SER A 500 -11.82 -16.11 -15.56
N TRP A 501 -10.54 -16.44 -15.34
CA TRP A 501 -9.79 -16.04 -14.15
C TRP A 501 -9.82 -14.53 -13.93
N LEU A 502 -9.64 -13.75 -15.01
CA LEU A 502 -9.56 -12.30 -14.94
C LEU A 502 -10.95 -11.66 -14.75
N ASN A 503 -12.00 -12.16 -15.43
CA ASN A 503 -13.25 -11.41 -15.58
C ASN A 503 -14.45 -12.02 -14.88
N VAL A 504 -14.38 -13.27 -14.41
CA VAL A 504 -15.46 -13.87 -13.62
C VAL A 504 -15.28 -13.51 -12.15
N PRO A 505 -16.30 -12.93 -11.49
CA PRO A 505 -16.23 -12.61 -10.07
C PRO A 505 -16.27 -13.88 -9.20
N GLY A 506 -16.06 -13.72 -7.91
CA GLY A 506 -16.29 -14.77 -6.91
C GLY A 506 -15.08 -15.64 -6.64
N TRP A 507 -15.35 -16.83 -6.17
CA TRP A 507 -14.36 -17.77 -5.68
C TRP A 507 -13.39 -18.24 -6.76
N PRO A 508 -12.10 -18.47 -6.43
CA PRO A 508 -11.12 -18.98 -7.41
C PRO A 508 -11.53 -20.36 -7.94
N PRO A 509 -11.44 -20.61 -9.26
CA PRO A 509 -11.79 -21.91 -9.82
C PRO A 509 -10.75 -23.01 -9.53
N TYR A 510 -9.56 -22.64 -9.07
CA TYR A 510 -8.50 -23.53 -8.60
C TYR A 510 -8.00 -23.05 -7.25
N LEU A 511 -7.75 -23.99 -6.35
CA LEU A 511 -7.14 -23.73 -5.05
C LEU A 511 -5.86 -24.55 -4.92
N PRO A 512 -4.74 -23.93 -4.51
CA PRO A 512 -3.51 -24.68 -4.26
C PRO A 512 -3.72 -25.71 -3.14
N ASP A 513 -3.03 -26.85 -3.28
CA ASP A 513 -3.01 -27.89 -2.26
C ASP A 513 -2.25 -27.42 -1.02
N LEU A 514 -2.89 -27.49 0.14
CA LEU A 514 -2.33 -27.12 1.43
C LEU A 514 -2.12 -28.35 2.33
N SER A 515 -2.16 -29.56 1.79
CA SER A 515 -2.06 -30.82 2.55
C SER A 515 -0.73 -30.93 3.32
N ALA A 516 0.37 -30.37 2.82
CA ALA A 516 1.64 -30.32 3.54
C ALA A 516 1.57 -29.55 4.88
N GLY A 517 0.59 -28.67 5.03
CA GLY A 517 0.32 -27.93 6.29
C GLY A 517 -0.47 -28.70 7.34
N GLN A 518 -1.00 -29.90 7.01
CA GLN A 518 -1.86 -30.66 7.93
C GLN A 518 -1.19 -31.01 9.26
N SER A 519 0.12 -31.19 9.27
CA SER A 519 0.87 -31.42 10.52
C SER A 519 0.76 -30.24 11.53
N LEU A 520 0.57 -29.00 11.05
CA LEU A 520 0.37 -27.82 11.87
C LEU A 520 -1.11 -27.47 12.06
N MET A 521 -1.95 -27.66 11.03
CA MET A 521 -3.38 -27.34 11.06
C MET A 521 -4.17 -28.28 11.94
N LYS A 522 -3.98 -29.59 11.77
CA LYS A 522 -4.75 -30.61 12.46
C LYS A 522 -4.71 -30.53 13.98
N PRO A 523 -3.57 -30.30 14.65
CA PRO A 523 -3.54 -30.06 16.10
C PRO A 523 -4.36 -28.84 16.53
N ALA A 524 -4.32 -27.77 15.73
CA ALA A 524 -5.10 -26.54 16.02
C ALA A 524 -6.60 -26.76 15.84
N GLU A 525 -7.02 -27.47 14.80
CA GLU A 525 -8.41 -27.86 14.56
C GLU A 525 -8.95 -28.75 15.69
N GLN A 526 -8.19 -29.79 16.05
CA GLN A 526 -8.55 -30.71 17.13
C GLN A 526 -8.70 -29.99 18.47
N LEU A 527 -7.77 -29.05 18.77
CA LEU A 527 -7.85 -28.25 19.97
C LEU A 527 -9.09 -27.34 19.97
N ALA A 528 -9.38 -26.71 18.82
CA ALA A 528 -10.57 -25.86 18.69
C ALA A 528 -11.87 -26.67 18.87
N GLU A 529 -11.93 -27.91 18.33
CA GLU A 529 -13.09 -28.80 18.53
C GLU A 529 -13.34 -29.12 20.00
N LEU A 530 -12.29 -29.29 20.80
CA LEU A 530 -12.46 -29.51 22.26
C LEU A 530 -13.07 -28.29 22.94
N TRP A 531 -12.71 -27.06 22.52
CA TRP A 531 -13.19 -25.82 23.15
C TRP A 531 -14.64 -25.46 22.80
N VAL A 532 -15.19 -26.01 21.71
CA VAL A 532 -16.58 -25.74 21.31
C VAL A 532 -17.60 -26.76 21.88
N GLN A 533 -17.13 -27.76 22.60
CA GLN A 533 -18.04 -28.74 23.24
C GLN A 533 -18.81 -28.13 24.40
N PRO A 534 -20.10 -28.46 24.59
CA PRO A 534 -20.89 -27.99 25.73
C PRO A 534 -20.29 -28.39 27.07
N SER A 535 -19.63 -29.56 27.13
CA SER A 535 -18.91 -30.04 28.31
C SER A 535 -17.41 -30.16 27.95
N LEU A 536 -16.59 -29.32 28.57
CA LEU A 536 -15.14 -29.29 28.28
C LEU A 536 -14.42 -30.47 28.93
N ASP A 537 -13.66 -31.22 28.13
CA ASP A 537 -12.67 -32.17 28.62
C ASP A 537 -11.34 -31.45 28.86
N MET A 538 -11.19 -30.87 30.06
CA MET A 538 -9.97 -30.15 30.43
C MET A 538 -8.73 -31.05 30.46
N THR A 539 -8.89 -32.37 30.62
CA THR A 539 -7.78 -33.33 30.55
C THR A 539 -7.27 -33.46 29.12
N ALA A 540 -8.17 -33.60 28.15
CA ALA A 540 -7.82 -33.64 26.75
C ALA A 540 -7.20 -32.30 26.26
N ILE A 541 -7.79 -31.16 26.66
CA ILE A 541 -7.28 -29.82 26.37
C ILE A 541 -5.86 -29.65 26.94
N GLY A 542 -5.63 -30.03 28.19
CA GLY A 542 -4.34 -29.89 28.87
C GLY A 542 -3.21 -30.77 28.28
N LYS A 543 -3.56 -31.80 27.48
CA LYS A 543 -2.57 -32.61 26.76
C LYS A 543 -1.96 -31.85 25.56
N VAL A 544 -2.61 -30.83 25.06
CA VAL A 544 -2.13 -30.07 23.89
C VAL A 544 -1.37 -28.83 24.39
N ASN A 545 -0.05 -28.87 24.25
CA ASN A 545 0.78 -27.71 24.57
C ASN A 545 0.84 -26.75 23.39
N ALA A 546 0.08 -25.64 23.44
CA ALA A 546 0.06 -24.61 22.41
C ALA A 546 1.18 -23.56 22.55
N LYS A 547 1.96 -23.53 23.65
CA LYS A 547 3.01 -22.53 23.88
C LYS A 547 4.12 -22.52 22.82
N PRO A 548 4.61 -23.68 22.29
CA PRO A 548 5.65 -23.72 21.26
C PRO A 548 5.09 -23.48 19.86
N TRP A 549 3.79 -23.25 19.70
CA TRP A 549 3.21 -23.02 18.39
C TRP A 549 3.74 -21.73 17.77
N LYS A 550 4.02 -21.77 16.47
CA LYS A 550 4.33 -20.57 15.71
C LYS A 550 3.09 -19.69 15.60
N THR A 551 3.29 -18.40 15.41
CA THR A 551 2.21 -17.40 15.38
C THR A 551 1.05 -17.79 14.46
N TYR A 552 1.31 -18.17 13.22
CA TYR A 552 0.22 -18.56 12.31
C TYR A 552 -0.52 -19.82 12.74
N GLN A 553 0.10 -20.74 13.46
CA GLN A 553 -0.61 -21.89 14.02
C GLN A 553 -1.59 -21.45 15.13
N THR A 554 -1.17 -20.51 15.98
CA THR A 554 -2.05 -19.92 17.00
C THR A 554 -3.13 -19.06 16.34
N VAL A 555 -2.81 -18.29 15.30
CA VAL A 555 -3.79 -17.54 14.49
C VAL A 555 -4.83 -18.48 13.91
N TYR A 556 -4.40 -19.58 13.29
CA TYR A 556 -5.30 -20.58 12.70
C TYR A 556 -6.22 -21.22 13.75
N PHE A 557 -5.69 -21.54 14.92
CA PHE A 557 -6.49 -22.01 16.06
C PHE A 557 -7.57 -20.99 16.46
N LEU A 558 -7.19 -19.71 16.60
CA LEU A 558 -8.14 -18.65 16.96
C LEU A 558 -9.18 -18.41 15.87
N GLU A 559 -8.84 -18.59 14.59
CA GLU A 559 -9.80 -18.52 13.48
C GLU A 559 -10.82 -19.66 13.53
N GLN A 560 -10.39 -20.89 13.89
CA GLN A 560 -11.31 -22.00 14.11
C GLN A 560 -12.28 -21.71 15.28
N ILE A 561 -11.80 -21.13 16.37
CA ILE A 561 -12.65 -20.68 17.50
C ILE A 561 -13.60 -19.56 17.05
N LEU A 562 -13.10 -18.56 16.33
CA LEU A 562 -13.88 -17.42 15.83
C LEU A 562 -15.01 -17.87 14.88
N GLY A 563 -14.71 -18.82 13.98
CA GLY A 563 -15.70 -19.40 13.06
C GLY A 563 -16.82 -20.16 13.76
N LYS A 564 -16.54 -20.71 14.94
CA LYS A 564 -17.48 -21.49 15.76
C LYS A 564 -18.08 -20.68 16.92
N SER A 565 -17.73 -19.39 17.04
CA SER A 565 -18.30 -18.49 18.05
C SER A 565 -19.74 -18.05 17.66
N PRO A 566 -20.68 -17.88 18.64
CA PRO A 566 -20.41 -17.88 20.07
C PRO A 566 -20.18 -19.30 20.64
N LEU A 567 -19.27 -19.40 21.61
CA LEU A 567 -18.98 -20.64 22.34
C LEU A 567 -20.08 -20.97 23.31
N PRO A 568 -20.22 -22.26 23.76
CA PRO A 568 -21.10 -22.62 24.84
C PRO A 568 -20.82 -21.82 26.10
N GLU A 569 -21.90 -21.65 26.93
CA GLU A 569 -21.83 -20.84 28.15
C GLU A 569 -20.69 -21.27 29.07
N GLY A 570 -19.95 -20.31 29.60
CA GLY A 570 -18.79 -20.52 30.48
C GLY A 570 -17.50 -20.92 29.80
N ASN A 571 -17.51 -21.40 28.53
CA ASN A 571 -16.30 -21.83 27.85
C ASN A 571 -15.36 -20.65 27.56
N MET A 572 -15.90 -19.48 27.22
CA MET A 572 -15.10 -18.30 26.94
C MET A 572 -14.22 -17.88 28.13
N LYS A 573 -14.79 -17.90 29.35
CA LYS A 573 -14.02 -17.59 30.57
C LYS A 573 -12.87 -18.58 30.78
N LYS A 574 -13.14 -19.89 30.62
CA LYS A 574 -12.12 -20.92 30.77
C LYS A 574 -11.05 -20.84 29.70
N LEU A 575 -11.41 -20.47 28.46
CA LEU A 575 -10.47 -20.24 27.35
C LEU A 575 -9.51 -19.09 27.68
N GLU A 576 -10.02 -17.97 28.18
CA GLU A 576 -9.25 -16.82 28.64
C GLU A 576 -8.27 -17.20 29.77
N GLU A 577 -8.75 -17.91 30.79
CA GLU A 577 -7.94 -18.36 31.92
C GLU A 577 -6.84 -19.37 31.51
N HIS A 578 -7.10 -20.20 30.47
CA HIS A 578 -6.18 -21.26 30.05
C HIS A 578 -5.02 -20.76 29.16
N TYR A 579 -5.23 -19.68 28.37
CA TYR A 579 -4.24 -19.15 27.42
C TYR A 579 -3.81 -17.70 27.74
N PRO A 580 -3.27 -17.40 28.94
CA PRO A 580 -2.87 -16.05 29.28
C PRO A 580 -1.80 -15.49 28.31
N HIS A 581 -0.93 -16.35 27.75
CA HIS A 581 0.08 -15.94 26.77
C HIS A 581 -0.52 -15.47 25.43
N ILE A 582 -1.73 -15.92 25.05
CA ILE A 582 -2.45 -15.41 23.88
C ILE A 582 -3.16 -14.10 24.24
N VAL A 583 -3.82 -14.08 25.39
CA VAL A 583 -4.60 -12.93 25.87
C VAL A 583 -3.71 -11.69 26.07
N GLU A 584 -2.52 -11.88 26.65
CA GLU A 584 -1.55 -10.81 26.94
C GLU A 584 -0.56 -10.57 25.79
N SER A 585 -0.72 -11.26 24.66
CA SER A 585 0.20 -11.11 23.52
C SER A 585 0.24 -9.67 23.00
N SER A 586 1.43 -9.18 22.65
CA SER A 586 1.63 -7.94 21.90
C SER A 586 1.34 -8.10 20.41
N ASN A 587 1.33 -9.33 19.88
CA ASN A 587 1.12 -9.61 18.47
C ASN A 587 -0.28 -9.18 17.98
N ALA A 588 -0.32 -8.31 17.00
CA ALA A 588 -1.57 -7.71 16.52
C ALA A 588 -2.50 -8.70 15.80
N GLU A 589 -1.97 -9.74 15.16
CA GLU A 589 -2.78 -10.79 14.52
C GLU A 589 -3.52 -11.63 15.56
N LEU A 590 -2.88 -11.95 16.70
CA LEU A 590 -3.53 -12.65 17.80
C LEU A 590 -4.58 -11.76 18.49
N ARG A 591 -4.20 -10.50 18.76
CA ARG A 591 -5.10 -9.51 19.39
C ARG A 591 -6.34 -9.22 18.56
N LEU A 592 -6.21 -9.19 17.22
CA LEU A 592 -7.35 -9.05 16.31
C LEU A 592 -8.37 -10.17 16.50
N ARG A 593 -7.93 -11.44 16.39
CA ARG A 593 -8.82 -12.59 16.52
C ARG A 593 -9.41 -12.67 17.91
N TRP A 594 -8.60 -12.42 18.91
CA TRP A 594 -9.05 -12.40 20.30
C TRP A 594 -10.13 -11.35 20.54
N ALA A 595 -9.95 -10.12 20.04
CA ALA A 595 -10.96 -9.07 20.13
C ALA A 595 -12.28 -9.44 19.41
N GLN A 596 -12.20 -10.09 18.25
CA GLN A 596 -13.39 -10.57 17.53
C GLN A 596 -14.09 -11.71 18.28
N ILE A 597 -13.35 -12.64 18.87
CA ILE A 597 -13.89 -13.73 19.71
C ILE A 597 -14.62 -13.14 20.93
N ILE A 598 -13.99 -12.20 21.65
CA ILE A 598 -14.63 -11.49 22.78
C ILE A 598 -15.94 -10.85 22.33
N ALA A 599 -15.94 -10.13 21.20
CA ALA A 599 -17.12 -9.44 20.69
C ALA A 599 -18.26 -10.42 20.33
N LYS A 600 -17.96 -11.50 19.59
CA LYS A 600 -18.96 -12.52 19.21
C LYS A 600 -19.53 -13.29 20.40
N ASN A 601 -18.73 -13.53 21.44
CA ASN A 601 -19.17 -14.19 22.67
C ASN A 601 -19.80 -13.23 23.71
N GLN A 602 -19.84 -11.92 23.40
CA GLN A 602 -20.33 -10.88 24.31
C GLN A 602 -19.68 -10.95 25.71
N HIS A 603 -18.38 -11.32 25.73
CA HIS A 603 -17.63 -11.55 26.95
C HIS A 603 -17.21 -10.23 27.60
N GLN A 604 -18.06 -9.68 28.45
CA GLN A 604 -17.86 -8.36 29.09
C GLN A 604 -16.54 -8.22 29.86
N PRO A 605 -16.00 -9.21 30.59
CA PRO A 605 -14.71 -9.10 31.25
C PRO A 605 -13.57 -8.81 30.28
N GLY A 606 -13.66 -9.29 29.03
CA GLY A 606 -12.67 -9.08 27.96
C GLY A 606 -12.76 -7.73 27.26
N TYR A 607 -13.78 -6.89 27.49
CA TYR A 607 -13.96 -5.62 26.74
C TYR A 607 -12.79 -4.65 26.91
N GLN A 608 -12.06 -4.72 28.01
CA GLN A 608 -10.83 -3.96 28.19
C GLN A 608 -9.73 -4.29 27.16
N HIS A 609 -9.63 -5.56 26.70
CA HIS A 609 -8.67 -5.95 25.66
C HIS A 609 -9.05 -5.33 24.31
N ILE A 610 -10.35 -5.27 23.99
CA ILE A 610 -10.84 -4.57 22.78
C ILE A 610 -10.48 -3.08 22.85
N ARG A 611 -10.75 -2.41 23.97
CA ARG A 611 -10.41 -0.99 24.18
C ARG A 611 -8.91 -0.75 23.99
N LYS A 612 -8.09 -1.54 24.69
CA LYS A 612 -6.62 -1.44 24.62
C LYS A 612 -6.11 -1.66 23.17
N PHE A 613 -6.69 -2.62 22.45
CA PHE A 613 -6.29 -2.89 21.07
C PHE A 613 -6.66 -1.75 20.13
N LEU A 614 -7.91 -1.31 20.12
CA LEU A 614 -8.39 -0.23 19.25
C LEU A 614 -7.76 1.14 19.58
N SER A 615 -7.29 1.35 20.82
CA SER A 615 -6.59 2.58 21.23
C SER A 615 -5.10 2.56 20.92
N SER A 616 -4.52 1.41 20.59
CA SER A 616 -3.06 1.25 20.43
C SER A 616 -2.59 1.34 18.98
N GLN A 617 -3.48 1.23 18.00
CA GLN A 617 -3.15 1.17 16.58
C GLN A 617 -4.31 1.66 15.70
N GLY A 618 -4.02 2.02 14.45
CA GLY A 618 -5.00 2.52 13.48
C GLY A 618 -5.00 1.76 12.14
N LYS A 619 -4.36 0.56 12.08
CA LYS A 619 -4.31 -0.23 10.84
C LYS A 619 -5.72 -0.67 10.42
N GLN A 620 -6.07 -0.41 9.18
CA GLN A 620 -7.41 -0.68 8.63
C GLN A 620 -7.81 -2.15 8.76
N LYS A 621 -6.91 -3.08 8.37
CA LYS A 621 -7.08 -4.53 8.47
C LYS A 621 -7.45 -5.00 9.88
N TYR A 622 -6.97 -4.31 10.92
CA TYR A 622 -7.23 -4.69 12.32
C TYR A 622 -8.44 -3.96 12.91
N THR A 623 -8.61 -2.71 12.57
CA THR A 623 -9.64 -1.85 13.16
C THR A 623 -11.03 -2.20 12.66
N LEU A 624 -11.22 -2.32 11.34
CA LEU A 624 -12.56 -2.50 10.76
C LEU A 624 -13.24 -3.83 11.14
N PRO A 625 -12.55 -5.00 11.14
CA PRO A 625 -13.19 -6.24 11.54
C PRO A 625 -13.67 -6.25 12.99
N VAL A 626 -12.95 -5.61 13.90
CA VAL A 626 -13.38 -5.50 15.31
C VAL A 626 -14.62 -4.63 15.42
N TYR A 627 -14.68 -3.48 14.76
CA TYR A 627 -15.88 -2.65 14.76
C TYR A 627 -17.08 -3.35 14.12
N ARG A 628 -16.90 -4.11 13.03
CA ARG A 628 -17.97 -4.93 12.43
C ARG A 628 -18.48 -6.00 13.40
N ALA A 629 -17.57 -6.69 14.10
CA ALA A 629 -17.94 -7.71 15.08
C ALA A 629 -18.73 -7.11 16.26
N LEU A 630 -18.32 -5.94 16.75
CA LEU A 630 -19.02 -5.21 17.80
C LEU A 630 -20.41 -4.73 17.35
N TRP A 631 -20.49 -4.15 16.13
CA TRP A 631 -21.74 -3.59 15.61
C TRP A 631 -22.77 -4.65 15.24
N GLY A 632 -22.30 -5.79 14.75
CA GLY A 632 -23.16 -6.97 14.46
C GLY A 632 -23.69 -7.71 15.71
N GLY A 633 -23.20 -7.35 16.89
CA GLY A 633 -23.57 -8.03 18.15
C GLY A 633 -24.74 -7.38 18.89
N SER A 634 -24.72 -7.46 20.21
CA SER A 634 -25.77 -6.98 21.12
C SER A 634 -25.78 -5.45 21.28
N LYS A 635 -26.76 -4.94 22.02
CA LYS A 635 -26.84 -3.51 22.38
C LYS A 635 -25.60 -3.06 23.17
N GLU A 636 -25.08 -3.92 24.04
CA GLU A 636 -23.90 -3.67 24.88
C GLU A 636 -22.63 -3.57 24.01
N THR A 637 -22.43 -4.48 23.02
CA THR A 637 -21.27 -4.41 22.12
C THR A 637 -21.33 -3.20 21.18
N ARG A 638 -22.54 -2.80 20.74
CA ARG A 638 -22.73 -1.56 19.95
C ARG A 638 -22.42 -0.32 20.79
N ALA A 639 -22.86 -0.29 22.07
CA ALA A 639 -22.51 0.78 22.99
C ALA A 639 -20.98 0.86 23.19
N LEU A 640 -20.31 -0.28 23.35
CA LEU A 640 -18.85 -0.36 23.43
C LEU A 640 -18.18 0.21 22.15
N ALA A 641 -18.67 -0.17 20.96
CA ALA A 641 -18.16 0.34 19.69
C ALA A 641 -18.25 1.87 19.60
N THR A 642 -19.40 2.44 19.95
CA THR A 642 -19.64 3.89 19.93
C THR A 642 -18.74 4.61 20.93
N ASP A 643 -18.59 4.09 22.14
CA ASP A 643 -17.77 4.68 23.19
C ASP A 643 -16.28 4.66 22.84
N VAL A 644 -15.76 3.51 22.36
CA VAL A 644 -14.38 3.38 21.91
C VAL A 644 -14.11 4.29 20.73
N PHE A 645 -15.02 4.35 19.76
CA PHE A 645 -14.85 5.24 18.61
C PHE A 645 -14.83 6.73 19.03
N SER A 646 -15.74 7.13 19.92
CA SER A 646 -15.77 8.50 20.42
C SER A 646 -14.44 8.92 21.07
N SER A 647 -13.80 8.01 21.78
CA SER A 647 -12.52 8.26 22.46
C SER A 647 -11.29 8.13 21.54
N THR A 648 -11.37 7.38 20.44
CA THR A 648 -10.20 7.04 19.58
C THR A 648 -10.27 7.64 18.17
N ALA A 649 -11.41 8.14 17.70
CA ALA A 649 -11.59 8.65 16.34
C ALA A 649 -10.54 9.70 15.94
N HIS A 650 -10.09 10.53 16.88
CA HIS A 650 -9.07 11.56 16.65
C HIS A 650 -7.65 10.99 16.46
N GLN A 651 -7.42 9.71 16.83
CA GLN A 651 -6.14 9.00 16.65
C GLN A 651 -6.08 8.23 15.32
N LEU A 652 -7.24 8.02 14.69
CA LEU A 652 -7.33 7.23 13.47
C LEU A 652 -7.04 8.09 12.22
N HIS A 653 -6.44 7.45 11.23
CA HIS A 653 -6.37 7.99 9.87
C HIS A 653 -7.77 8.35 9.36
N VAL A 654 -7.90 9.41 8.56
CA VAL A 654 -9.19 9.92 8.09
C VAL A 654 -10.02 8.84 7.38
N ASN A 655 -9.39 8.01 6.54
CA ASN A 655 -10.07 6.93 5.82
C ASN A 655 -10.61 5.89 6.78
N VAL A 656 -9.78 5.41 7.70
CA VAL A 656 -10.20 4.43 8.72
C VAL A 656 -11.35 4.99 9.56
N ARG A 657 -11.24 6.24 9.98
CA ARG A 657 -12.30 6.95 10.72
C ARG A 657 -13.61 7.00 9.94
N ASN A 658 -13.55 7.31 8.64
CA ASN A 658 -14.73 7.36 7.78
C ASN A 658 -15.36 5.98 7.55
N TYR A 659 -14.53 4.94 7.37
CA TYR A 659 -15.03 3.56 7.27
C TYR A 659 -15.68 3.09 8.58
N VAL A 660 -15.09 3.40 9.73
CA VAL A 660 -15.72 3.10 11.03
C VAL A 660 -17.05 3.83 11.17
N LYS A 661 -17.14 5.12 10.79
CA LYS A 661 -18.43 5.85 10.77
C LYS A 661 -19.48 5.14 9.91
N LYS A 662 -19.12 4.67 8.72
CA LYS A 662 -20.03 3.88 7.85
C LYS A 662 -20.46 2.55 8.49
N ILE A 663 -19.61 1.93 9.31
CA ILE A 663 -19.99 0.70 10.05
C ILE A 663 -20.97 1.03 11.19
N LEU A 664 -20.80 2.17 11.85
CA LEU A 664 -21.60 2.57 12.99
C LEU A 664 -22.92 3.31 12.63
N SER A 665 -23.14 3.61 11.35
CA SER A 665 -24.39 4.16 10.84
C SER A 665 -25.38 3.07 10.45
#